data_632d073d0db3fb9493ecd5e065b9d9b9
#
_entry.id   632d073d0db3fb9493ecd5e065b9d9b9
#
_cell.length_a   1.000
_cell.length_b   1.000
_cell.length_c   1.000
_cell.angle_alpha   90.00
_cell.angle_beta   90.00
_cell.angle_gamma   90.00
#
_symmetry.space_group_name_H-M   'P 1'
#
loop_
_entity.id
_entity.type
_entity.pdbx_description
1 polymer ?
#
loop_
_entity_poly.entity_id
_entity_poly.type
_entity_poly.pdbx_seq_one_letter_code
_entity_poly.pdbx_strand_id
1 'polypeptide(L)'
;MNHWFDARSKWGRAAIAAAVFIVALATYCFTLAPTVTFVDSGELIAAARTLGVAHPPGTPLYIILAHLATLIPIGNVAQRVNFASALFAALAAAAVALLVGEMLRTPSTRQSSVRGEKKKRAKRAAAERNKEAAGDQSSDAAMTTIAAMLVSGLLLTFSRTLWSYATIAEVYTLNVMLTLSIFLLMFRWRRLSKETRERGDRAPHYRLLYAAAFLYGLAMGVHHVTIVLTLPALAFLVYSTEGFGFFKSKRLIYAALLAVAGLAIYVYLPVAASRSPLINWGDPKTFERFWWHVTGRQYQTFFSFSLDTMAGQLKEFARFAANQFGGPWLSLAGLGLTVAGFVEMFKRDKTVFFFFALVIIADLAIALNYDIAEDKDAYYLPVFISMTVATGFGAQWLIRTILKTKLRATLARAASALALLLVVAMTFAGNLRHNDRSRYFLARDYVENLFSTIEPGGMLLTLDWQVYSPMLYVSDIEQQRRDVVAIDVNQLRRSWYFDYLNRTYPEVMERNRDTVAPFLEDLKSWEKDPEAYTKNSTLSARIDSRFRDMILALVSNQIRTAPVYITNDIITIYSFIAEIQRRNKDAQASAYHQDGSWIMPLCDMYTLVPQGLVFQFSTDREFREPARPALLTRGLADGTMRFEEDDVVKQKVLPVYLGMMVNRGRYLMAHGRREQAIEAFNEALQIDPQFEPARQSLFQVPQAAPR
;
A
#
# COMPACT_ATOMS: atom_id res chain seq x y z
N MET A 1 40.03 5.66 -16.21
CA MET A 1 38.69 5.97 -15.71
C MET A 1 37.56 5.49 -16.61
N ASN A 2 37.79 5.03 -17.86
CA ASN A 2 36.73 4.78 -18.84
C ASN A 2 36.02 3.38 -18.80
N HIS A 3 36.43 2.43 -17.95
CA HIS A 3 35.81 1.09 -17.90
C HIS A 3 34.67 0.92 -16.92
N TRP A 4 34.51 1.82 -15.95
CA TRP A 4 33.50 1.71 -14.88
C TRP A 4 32.09 2.05 -15.35
N PHE A 5 31.93 2.87 -16.40
CA PHE A 5 30.62 3.27 -16.94
C PHE A 5 30.26 2.62 -18.29
N ASP A 6 30.98 1.58 -18.73
CA ASP A 6 30.61 0.84 -19.94
C ASP A 6 29.43 -0.11 -19.62
N ALA A 7 28.22 0.25 -20.04
CA ALA A 7 27.01 -0.57 -19.87
C ALA A 7 27.10 -1.98 -20.48
N ARG A 8 28.10 -2.24 -21.34
CA ARG A 8 28.38 -3.58 -21.87
C ARG A 8 29.13 -4.45 -20.88
N SER A 9 29.84 -3.88 -19.93
CA SER A 9 30.49 -4.60 -18.84
C SER A 9 29.51 -4.90 -17.70
N LYS A 10 29.78 -5.94 -16.91
CA LYS A 10 29.01 -6.24 -15.70
C LYS A 10 29.18 -5.14 -14.65
N TRP A 11 30.37 -4.57 -14.55
CA TRP A 11 30.68 -3.52 -13.58
C TRP A 11 30.02 -2.19 -13.93
N GLY A 12 29.98 -1.83 -15.23
CA GLY A 12 29.28 -0.61 -15.67
C GLY A 12 27.78 -0.65 -15.37
N ARG A 13 27.11 -1.78 -15.63
CA ARG A 13 25.70 -1.94 -15.26
C ARG A 13 25.48 -1.89 -13.75
N ALA A 14 26.37 -2.52 -12.98
CA ALA A 14 26.29 -2.45 -11.53
C ALA A 14 26.46 -1.02 -11.01
N ALA A 15 27.37 -0.24 -11.61
CA ALA A 15 27.59 1.17 -11.26
C ALA A 15 26.34 2.04 -11.57
N ILE A 16 25.68 1.81 -12.72
CA ILE A 16 24.44 2.51 -13.08
C ILE A 16 23.33 2.16 -12.09
N ALA A 17 23.15 0.88 -11.77
CA ALA A 17 22.15 0.45 -10.81
C ALA A 17 22.44 0.98 -9.40
N ALA A 18 23.69 1.05 -8.99
CA ALA A 18 24.11 1.67 -7.73
C ALA A 18 23.81 3.18 -7.71
N ALA A 19 24.03 3.89 -8.81
CA ALA A 19 23.66 5.30 -8.92
C ALA A 19 22.13 5.51 -8.76
N VAL A 20 21.32 4.68 -9.44
CA VAL A 20 19.86 4.69 -9.28
C VAL A 20 19.47 4.40 -7.83
N PHE A 21 20.07 3.37 -7.22
CA PHE A 21 19.83 3.03 -5.82
C PHE A 21 20.10 4.20 -4.88
N ILE A 22 21.26 4.87 -5.03
CA ILE A 22 21.66 6.01 -4.19
C ILE A 22 20.68 7.17 -4.35
N VAL A 23 20.30 7.52 -5.59
CA VAL A 23 19.31 8.58 -5.84
C VAL A 23 17.96 8.24 -5.24
N ALA A 24 17.49 7.00 -5.45
CA ALA A 24 16.22 6.52 -4.90
C ALA A 24 16.23 6.56 -3.37
N LEU A 25 17.24 5.97 -2.73
CA LEU A 25 17.35 5.93 -1.27
C LEU A 25 17.43 7.34 -0.67
N ALA A 26 18.24 8.23 -1.26
CA ALA A 26 18.34 9.62 -0.84
C ALA A 26 16.96 10.30 -0.92
N THR A 27 16.27 10.20 -2.07
CA THR A 27 14.94 10.79 -2.26
C THR A 27 13.96 10.29 -1.20
N TYR A 28 13.88 8.97 -0.99
CA TYR A 28 12.94 8.37 -0.04
C TYR A 28 13.28 8.74 1.41
N CYS A 29 14.57 8.81 1.78
CA CYS A 29 14.97 9.26 3.12
C CYS A 29 14.62 10.73 3.37
N PHE A 30 14.78 11.61 2.37
CA PHE A 30 14.43 13.03 2.50
C PHE A 30 12.91 13.26 2.60
N THR A 31 12.12 12.38 2.01
CA THR A 31 10.65 12.48 1.99
C THR A 31 9.96 11.51 2.96
N LEU A 32 10.73 10.84 3.84
CA LEU A 32 10.26 9.81 4.75
C LEU A 32 9.33 10.39 5.82
N ALA A 33 8.24 9.68 6.12
CA ALA A 33 7.37 10.03 7.24
C ALA A 33 8.13 9.93 8.57
N PRO A 34 8.07 10.97 9.42
CA PRO A 34 8.85 11.05 10.67
C PRO A 34 8.30 10.14 11.78
N THR A 35 7.09 9.64 11.63
CA THR A 35 6.39 8.82 12.62
C THR A 35 5.39 7.89 11.94
N VAL A 36 4.49 7.30 12.71
CA VAL A 36 3.37 6.47 12.22
C VAL A 36 2.48 7.26 11.26
N THR A 37 1.95 6.56 10.26
CA THR A 37 0.96 7.09 9.31
C THR A 37 -0.38 6.38 9.47
N PHE A 38 -1.39 6.79 8.70
CA PHE A 38 -2.70 6.13 8.68
C PHE A 38 -2.64 4.78 7.97
N VAL A 39 -3.79 4.15 7.82
CA VAL A 39 -4.03 2.82 7.24
C VAL A 39 -3.33 1.74 8.09
N ASP A 40 -2.54 0.84 7.51
CA ASP A 40 -1.98 -0.31 8.22
C ASP A 40 -0.64 -0.04 8.91
N SER A 41 -0.10 1.18 8.74
CA SER A 41 1.24 1.53 9.22
C SER A 41 1.42 1.27 10.72
N GLY A 42 0.46 1.66 11.56
CA GLY A 42 0.53 1.47 13.01
C GLY A 42 0.56 0.00 13.42
N GLU A 43 -0.31 -0.81 12.85
CA GLU A 43 -0.36 -2.25 13.06
C GLU A 43 0.92 -2.95 12.58
N LEU A 44 1.38 -2.65 11.35
CA LEU A 44 2.58 -3.25 10.79
C LEU A 44 3.83 -2.91 11.60
N ILE A 45 3.96 -1.68 12.10
CA ILE A 45 5.05 -1.28 12.99
C ILE A 45 4.98 -2.04 14.31
N ALA A 46 3.79 -2.14 14.92
CA ALA A 46 3.60 -2.85 16.17
C ALA A 46 3.88 -4.35 16.01
N ALA A 47 3.37 -4.98 14.94
CA ALA A 47 3.65 -6.38 14.62
C ALA A 47 5.14 -6.61 14.34
N ALA A 48 5.81 -5.73 13.59
CA ALA A 48 7.24 -5.84 13.34
C ALA A 48 8.05 -5.73 14.64
N ARG A 49 7.75 -4.76 15.50
CA ARG A 49 8.47 -4.55 16.77
C ARG A 49 8.36 -5.73 17.70
N THR A 50 7.21 -6.38 17.77
CA THR A 50 6.89 -7.46 18.70
C THR A 50 7.03 -8.87 18.11
N LEU A 51 7.45 -9.01 16.83
CA LEU A 51 7.40 -10.25 16.06
C LEU A 51 6.02 -10.90 16.12
N GLY A 52 5.00 -10.08 15.92
CA GLY A 52 3.60 -10.47 15.97
C GLY A 52 3.08 -11.02 14.65
N VAL A 53 1.78 -11.26 14.61
CA VAL A 53 1.04 -11.69 13.42
C VAL A 53 0.21 -10.51 12.95
N ALA A 54 0.55 -9.94 11.79
CA ALA A 54 -0.22 -8.88 11.15
C ALA A 54 -1.51 -9.43 10.50
N HIS A 55 -2.40 -8.53 10.06
CA HIS A 55 -3.63 -8.90 9.35
C HIS A 55 -3.36 -9.87 8.16
N PRO A 56 -4.34 -10.69 7.73
CA PRO A 56 -4.14 -11.62 6.63
C PRO A 56 -3.64 -10.95 5.33
N PRO A 57 -2.68 -11.58 4.66
CA PRO A 57 -2.15 -12.94 4.89
C PRO A 57 -1.01 -13.06 5.90
N GLY A 58 -0.81 -12.09 6.79
CA GLY A 58 0.16 -12.11 7.88
C GLY A 58 1.56 -11.64 7.50
N THR A 59 1.85 -11.46 6.24
CA THR A 59 3.07 -10.89 5.64
C THR A 59 4.40 -11.27 6.33
N PRO A 60 4.65 -12.59 6.61
CA PRO A 60 5.71 -13.02 7.53
C PRO A 60 7.11 -12.56 7.13
N LEU A 61 7.43 -12.53 5.85
CA LEU A 61 8.75 -12.07 5.40
C LEU A 61 8.95 -10.57 5.67
N TYR A 62 7.91 -9.76 5.45
CA TYR A 62 7.98 -8.34 5.75
C TYR A 62 8.17 -8.10 7.26
N ILE A 63 7.37 -8.76 8.10
CA ILE A 63 7.45 -8.61 9.56
C ILE A 63 8.85 -8.95 10.09
N ILE A 64 9.47 -10.05 9.62
CA ILE A 64 10.83 -10.42 10.01
C ILE A 64 11.87 -9.38 9.58
N LEU A 65 11.79 -8.90 8.32
CA LEU A 65 12.76 -7.92 7.81
C LEU A 65 12.56 -6.54 8.44
N ALA A 66 11.31 -6.11 8.63
CA ALA A 66 10.98 -4.88 9.32
C ALA A 66 11.38 -4.93 10.81
N HIS A 67 11.27 -6.10 11.46
CA HIS A 67 11.78 -6.29 12.82
C HIS A 67 13.28 -5.97 12.91
N LEU A 68 14.08 -6.44 11.96
CA LEU A 68 15.52 -6.13 11.95
C LEU A 68 15.76 -4.61 11.87
N ALA A 69 14.92 -3.87 11.12
CA ALA A 69 15.01 -2.41 11.09
C ALA A 69 14.67 -1.78 12.45
N THR A 70 13.74 -2.34 13.24
CA THR A 70 13.42 -1.82 14.58
C THR A 70 14.59 -1.90 15.56
N LEU A 71 15.62 -2.70 15.28
CA LEU A 71 16.81 -2.86 16.12
C LEU A 71 17.86 -1.78 15.88
N ILE A 72 17.74 -0.98 14.82
CA ILE A 72 18.64 0.13 14.49
C ILE A 72 18.49 1.23 15.58
N PRO A 73 19.57 1.68 16.25
CA PRO A 73 19.46 2.63 17.38
C PRO A 73 19.39 4.10 16.94
N ILE A 74 18.62 4.43 15.88
CA ILE A 74 18.48 5.79 15.33
C ILE A 74 17.00 6.10 15.13
N GLY A 75 16.55 7.26 15.59
CA GLY A 75 15.16 7.70 15.45
C GLY A 75 14.16 6.87 16.29
N ASN A 76 12.87 7.06 16.03
CA ASN A 76 11.80 6.26 16.64
C ASN A 76 11.55 4.96 15.87
N VAL A 77 10.74 4.06 16.45
CA VAL A 77 10.47 2.74 15.84
C VAL A 77 9.77 2.87 14.49
N ALA A 78 8.83 3.82 14.35
CA ALA A 78 8.12 4.04 13.09
C ALA A 78 9.08 4.48 11.98
N GLN A 79 9.97 5.44 12.24
CA GLN A 79 10.98 5.86 11.25
C GLN A 79 11.86 4.70 10.76
N ARG A 80 12.21 3.78 11.64
CA ARG A 80 13.04 2.62 11.31
C ARG A 80 12.31 1.67 10.36
N VAL A 81 11.03 1.42 10.60
CA VAL A 81 10.21 0.56 9.74
C VAL A 81 9.90 1.26 8.42
N ASN A 82 9.60 2.57 8.43
CA ASN A 82 9.46 3.39 7.22
C ASN A 82 10.75 3.33 6.36
N PHE A 83 11.92 3.41 7.00
CA PHE A 83 13.21 3.28 6.32
C PHE A 83 13.40 1.90 5.67
N ALA A 84 12.89 0.80 6.26
CA ALA A 84 12.92 -0.50 5.60
C ALA A 84 12.15 -0.49 4.27
N SER A 85 10.96 0.14 4.23
CA SER A 85 10.19 0.32 3.00
C SER A 85 10.95 1.16 1.97
N ALA A 86 11.62 2.24 2.40
CA ALA A 86 12.48 3.07 1.55
C ALA A 86 13.65 2.27 0.93
N LEU A 87 14.29 1.42 1.74
CA LEU A 87 15.39 0.56 1.29
C LEU A 87 14.90 -0.46 0.25
N PHE A 88 13.77 -1.11 0.47
CA PHE A 88 13.21 -2.07 -0.48
C PHE A 88 12.81 -1.40 -1.79
N ALA A 89 12.20 -0.22 -1.74
CA ALA A 89 11.87 0.56 -2.94
C ALA A 89 13.13 0.99 -3.73
N ALA A 90 14.19 1.41 -3.06
CA ALA A 90 15.45 1.77 -3.70
C ALA A 90 16.12 0.56 -4.37
N LEU A 91 16.08 -0.62 -3.73
CA LEU A 91 16.53 -1.87 -4.33
C LEU A 91 15.66 -2.27 -5.56
N ALA A 92 14.34 -2.04 -5.50
CA ALA A 92 13.45 -2.25 -6.63
C ALA A 92 13.79 -1.36 -7.83
N ALA A 93 14.10 -0.08 -7.59
CA ALA A 93 14.54 0.86 -8.63
C ALA A 93 15.86 0.43 -9.29
N ALA A 94 16.81 -0.07 -8.49
CA ALA A 94 18.06 -0.65 -9.03
C ALA A 94 17.78 -1.94 -9.82
N ALA A 95 16.88 -2.78 -9.34
CA ALA A 95 16.52 -4.04 -10.01
C ALA A 95 15.86 -3.81 -11.37
N VAL A 96 14.95 -2.82 -11.52
CA VAL A 96 14.36 -2.49 -12.82
C VAL A 96 15.40 -1.97 -13.80
N ALA A 97 16.36 -1.15 -13.35
CA ALA A 97 17.47 -0.70 -14.20
C ALA A 97 18.30 -1.89 -14.69
N LEU A 98 18.65 -2.84 -13.81
CA LEU A 98 19.36 -4.06 -14.19
C LEU A 98 18.54 -4.94 -15.13
N LEU A 99 17.24 -5.08 -14.90
CA LEU A 99 16.33 -5.85 -15.73
C LEU A 99 16.27 -5.31 -17.15
N VAL A 100 16.10 -3.99 -17.32
CA VAL A 100 16.13 -3.33 -18.63
C VAL A 100 17.50 -3.51 -19.30
N GLY A 101 18.59 -3.30 -18.55
CA GLY A 101 19.94 -3.55 -19.03
C GLY A 101 20.19 -4.99 -19.48
N GLU A 102 19.58 -5.97 -18.81
CA GLU A 102 19.67 -7.39 -19.16
C GLU A 102 18.90 -7.71 -20.45
N MET A 103 17.68 -7.17 -20.60
CA MET A 103 16.83 -7.38 -21.78
C MET A 103 17.38 -6.69 -23.03
N LEU A 104 18.09 -5.58 -22.90
CA LEU A 104 18.68 -4.84 -24.01
C LEU A 104 20.03 -5.41 -24.50
N ARG A 105 20.58 -6.43 -23.83
CA ARG A 105 21.83 -7.08 -24.28
C ARG A 105 21.63 -7.77 -25.61
N THR A 106 22.38 -7.33 -26.61
CA THR A 106 22.56 -8.06 -27.86
C THR A 106 23.56 -9.19 -27.64
N PRO A 107 23.34 -10.39 -28.21
CA PRO A 107 24.37 -11.42 -28.24
C PRO A 107 25.65 -10.86 -28.89
N SER A 108 26.79 -11.10 -28.26
CA SER A 108 28.09 -10.76 -28.83
C SER A 108 28.30 -11.63 -30.06
N THR A 109 28.07 -11.08 -31.23
CA THR A 109 28.56 -11.68 -32.46
C THR A 109 30.08 -11.59 -32.42
N ARG A 110 30.73 -12.64 -31.88
CA ARG A 110 32.14 -12.88 -32.16
C ARG A 110 32.20 -13.11 -33.66
N GLN A 111 32.62 -12.08 -34.43
CA GLN A 111 33.07 -12.29 -35.80
C GLN A 111 34.11 -13.38 -35.76
N SER A 112 33.74 -14.55 -36.27
CA SER A 112 34.68 -15.61 -36.63
C SER A 112 35.62 -15.04 -37.67
N SER A 113 36.84 -14.70 -37.20
CA SER A 113 37.95 -14.37 -38.11
C SER A 113 38.42 -15.67 -38.77
N VAL A 114 37.80 -16.03 -39.89
CA VAL A 114 38.31 -17.07 -40.77
C VAL A 114 38.69 -16.43 -42.11
N ARG A 115 40.01 -16.35 -42.33
CA ARG A 115 40.74 -16.41 -43.59
C ARG A 115 40.50 -15.39 -44.69
N GLY A 116 41.57 -14.67 -45.04
CA GLY A 116 41.73 -14.02 -46.33
C GLY A 116 42.91 -13.03 -46.38
N GLU A 117 44.13 -13.51 -46.36
CA GLU A 117 45.29 -12.74 -46.81
C GLU A 117 45.20 -12.49 -48.30
N LYS A 118 45.09 -11.24 -48.68
CA LYS A 118 45.64 -10.54 -49.89
C LYS A 118 44.71 -9.41 -50.33
N LYS A 119 44.96 -8.20 -49.80
CA LYS A 119 44.77 -6.86 -50.47
C LYS A 119 45.08 -5.75 -49.44
N LYS A 120 46.36 -5.46 -49.22
CA LYS A 120 46.87 -4.69 -48.04
C LYS A 120 46.92 -3.16 -48.16
N ARG A 121 46.49 -2.50 -49.24
CA ARG A 121 46.65 -1.03 -49.34
C ARG A 121 45.35 -0.22 -49.49
N ALA A 122 44.38 -0.69 -50.22
CA ALA A 122 43.08 -0.04 -50.33
C ALA A 122 42.19 -0.32 -49.06
N LYS A 123 42.53 -1.37 -48.29
CA LYS A 123 41.85 -1.79 -47.06
C LYS A 123 42.20 -0.96 -45.80
N ARG A 124 43.33 -0.20 -45.77
CA ARG A 124 43.66 0.57 -44.56
C ARG A 124 42.78 1.81 -44.38
N ALA A 125 42.55 2.61 -45.41
CA ALA A 125 41.68 3.80 -45.33
C ALA A 125 40.20 3.42 -45.15
N ALA A 126 39.74 2.32 -45.80
CA ALA A 126 38.39 1.75 -45.56
C ALA A 126 38.28 1.07 -44.19
N ALA A 127 39.37 0.48 -43.66
CA ALA A 127 39.40 -0.12 -42.33
C ALA A 127 39.47 0.93 -41.21
N GLU A 128 40.07 2.08 -41.42
CA GLU A 128 40.07 3.20 -40.48
C GLU A 128 38.67 3.88 -40.44
N ARG A 129 38.06 4.17 -41.58
CA ARG A 129 36.67 4.66 -41.65
C ARG A 129 35.66 3.66 -41.08
N ASN A 130 35.86 2.35 -41.35
CA ASN A 130 35.03 1.31 -40.75
C ASN A 130 35.30 1.14 -39.25
N LYS A 131 36.48 1.40 -38.73
CA LYS A 131 36.82 1.41 -37.31
C LYS A 131 36.21 2.63 -36.61
N GLU A 132 36.26 3.81 -37.22
CA GLU A 132 35.58 5.00 -36.68
C GLU A 132 34.06 4.85 -36.69
N ALA A 133 33.47 4.38 -37.80
CA ALA A 133 32.03 4.09 -37.87
C ALA A 133 31.60 2.97 -36.92
N ALA A 134 32.38 1.92 -36.75
CA ALA A 134 32.13 0.86 -35.77
C ALA A 134 32.34 1.35 -34.34
N GLY A 135 33.28 2.26 -34.08
CA GLY A 135 33.49 2.94 -32.80
C GLY A 135 32.31 3.83 -32.45
N ASP A 136 31.80 4.59 -33.38
CA ASP A 136 30.67 5.51 -33.18
C ASP A 136 29.33 4.74 -32.94
N GLN A 137 29.07 3.70 -33.73
CA GLN A 137 27.92 2.79 -33.51
C GLN A 137 28.01 2.06 -32.18
N SER A 138 29.19 1.67 -31.75
CA SER A 138 29.46 1.04 -30.46
C SER A 138 29.19 2.00 -29.27
N SER A 139 29.55 3.28 -29.44
CA SER A 139 29.30 4.35 -28.46
C SER A 139 27.81 4.66 -28.33
N ASP A 140 27.09 4.77 -29.46
CA ASP A 140 25.66 5.01 -29.47
C ASP A 140 24.86 3.85 -28.84
N ALA A 141 25.27 2.61 -29.07
CA ALA A 141 24.65 1.44 -28.44
C ALA A 141 24.87 1.40 -26.93
N ALA A 142 26.04 1.81 -26.45
CA ALA A 142 26.32 1.93 -25.01
C ALA A 142 25.48 3.07 -24.39
N MET A 143 25.47 4.24 -25.02
CA MET A 143 24.70 5.40 -24.57
C MET A 143 23.18 5.08 -24.46
N THR A 144 22.60 4.43 -25.47
CA THR A 144 21.20 4.06 -25.48
C THR A 144 20.87 3.07 -24.35
N THR A 145 21.76 2.14 -24.03
CA THR A 145 21.56 1.19 -22.94
C THR A 145 21.67 1.88 -21.58
N ILE A 146 22.66 2.76 -21.38
CA ILE A 146 22.81 3.55 -20.15
C ILE A 146 21.55 4.38 -19.90
N ALA A 147 21.13 5.14 -20.94
CA ALA A 147 19.94 5.98 -20.85
C ALA A 147 18.67 5.18 -20.52
N ALA A 148 18.47 4.03 -21.17
CA ALA A 148 17.34 3.15 -20.90
C ALA A 148 17.32 2.65 -19.45
N MET A 149 18.48 2.25 -18.90
CA MET A 149 18.60 1.82 -17.50
C MET A 149 18.33 2.95 -16.52
N LEU A 150 18.90 4.15 -16.78
CA LEU A 150 18.69 5.32 -15.92
C LEU A 150 17.24 5.79 -15.96
N VAL A 151 16.64 5.89 -17.15
CA VAL A 151 15.26 6.36 -17.31
C VAL A 151 14.29 5.41 -16.63
N SER A 152 14.37 4.11 -16.88
CA SER A 152 13.47 3.15 -16.23
C SER A 152 13.66 3.12 -14.70
N GLY A 153 14.93 3.17 -14.22
CA GLY A 153 15.21 3.21 -12.79
C GLY A 153 14.69 4.47 -12.09
N LEU A 154 14.96 5.65 -12.69
CA LEU A 154 14.55 6.93 -12.11
C LEU A 154 13.05 7.20 -12.27
N LEU A 155 12.40 6.74 -13.35
CA LEU A 155 10.96 6.86 -13.48
C LEU A 155 10.23 5.93 -12.51
N LEU A 156 10.78 4.76 -12.15
CA LEU A 156 10.24 3.96 -11.05
C LEU A 156 10.49 4.64 -9.71
N THR A 157 11.69 5.20 -9.49
CA THR A 157 12.02 5.95 -8.26
C THR A 157 11.03 7.08 -8.00
N PHE A 158 10.70 7.85 -9.04
CA PHE A 158 9.83 9.01 -8.92
C PHE A 158 8.39 8.73 -9.31
N SER A 159 8.01 7.46 -9.58
CA SER A 159 6.62 7.09 -9.86
C SER A 159 5.74 7.37 -8.64
N ARG A 160 4.52 7.83 -8.88
CA ARG A 160 3.62 8.26 -7.84
C ARG A 160 3.38 7.16 -6.80
N THR A 161 2.94 5.99 -7.22
CA THR A 161 2.53 4.89 -6.34
C THR A 161 3.71 4.27 -5.59
N LEU A 162 4.84 3.92 -6.25
CA LEU A 162 5.94 3.30 -5.51
C LEU A 162 6.56 4.26 -4.51
N TRP A 163 6.72 5.55 -4.88
CA TRP A 163 7.27 6.55 -3.96
C TRP A 163 6.38 6.77 -2.74
N SER A 164 5.05 6.75 -2.91
CA SER A 164 4.13 6.91 -1.77
C SER A 164 4.34 5.81 -0.73
N TYR A 165 4.46 4.55 -1.16
CA TYR A 165 4.71 3.41 -0.27
C TYR A 165 6.17 3.30 0.20
N ALA A 166 7.11 3.95 -0.46
CA ALA A 166 8.50 3.99 -0.03
C ALA A 166 8.72 4.88 1.21
N THR A 167 7.78 5.76 1.53
CA THR A 167 7.90 6.75 2.61
C THR A 167 7.17 6.38 3.90
N ILE A 168 6.49 5.24 3.92
CA ILE A 168 5.68 4.74 5.03
C ILE A 168 5.93 3.24 5.29
N ALA A 169 5.48 2.74 6.43
CA ALA A 169 5.56 1.32 6.76
C ALA A 169 4.49 0.55 6.00
N GLU A 170 4.89 -0.04 4.84
CA GLU A 170 4.02 -0.82 3.98
C GLU A 170 4.74 -1.97 3.27
N VAL A 171 4.00 -3.03 2.99
CA VAL A 171 4.53 -4.30 2.45
C VAL A 171 4.87 -4.23 0.96
N TYR A 172 4.28 -3.30 0.22
CA TYR A 172 4.28 -3.26 -1.24
C TYR A 172 5.67 -3.06 -1.84
N THR A 173 6.54 -2.29 -1.20
CA THR A 173 7.90 -2.03 -1.69
C THR A 173 8.78 -3.27 -1.69
N LEU A 174 8.68 -4.11 -0.66
CA LEU A 174 9.34 -5.40 -0.59
C LEU A 174 8.81 -6.34 -1.68
N ASN A 175 7.50 -6.35 -1.88
CA ASN A 175 6.85 -7.16 -2.92
C ASN A 175 7.35 -6.78 -4.32
N VAL A 176 7.44 -5.48 -4.65
CA VAL A 176 7.98 -4.96 -5.91
C VAL A 176 9.45 -5.35 -6.09
N MET A 177 10.27 -5.22 -5.04
CA MET A 177 11.68 -5.61 -5.07
C MET A 177 11.85 -7.09 -5.41
N LEU A 178 11.08 -7.97 -4.77
CA LEU A 178 11.12 -9.42 -5.02
C LEU A 178 10.63 -9.76 -6.42
N THR A 179 9.53 -9.16 -6.87
CA THR A 179 8.98 -9.34 -8.23
C THR A 179 10.01 -8.99 -9.30
N LEU A 180 10.65 -7.82 -9.20
CA LEU A 180 11.69 -7.39 -10.13
C LEU A 180 12.94 -8.26 -10.07
N SER A 181 13.30 -8.76 -8.88
CA SER A 181 14.41 -9.71 -8.70
C SER A 181 14.12 -11.05 -9.39
N ILE A 182 12.90 -11.56 -9.27
CA ILE A 182 12.45 -12.77 -9.96
C ILE A 182 12.51 -12.54 -11.49
N PHE A 183 11.98 -11.44 -12.00
CA PHE A 183 12.03 -11.12 -13.43
C PHE A 183 13.46 -11.01 -13.93
N LEU A 184 14.35 -10.34 -13.20
CA LEU A 184 15.76 -10.20 -13.55
C LEU A 184 16.45 -11.58 -13.64
N LEU A 185 16.24 -12.47 -12.68
CA LEU A 185 16.80 -13.82 -12.70
C LEU A 185 16.26 -14.63 -13.89
N MET A 186 14.96 -14.53 -14.17
CA MET A 186 14.30 -15.27 -15.24
C MET A 186 14.75 -14.78 -16.64
N PHE A 187 14.86 -13.46 -16.86
CA PHE A 187 15.37 -12.94 -18.12
C PHE A 187 16.85 -13.22 -18.32
N ARG A 188 17.64 -13.19 -17.24
CA ARG A 188 19.05 -13.59 -17.28
C ARG A 188 19.18 -15.09 -17.59
N TRP A 189 18.37 -15.94 -16.97
CA TRP A 189 18.31 -17.36 -17.29
C TRP A 189 17.95 -17.60 -18.76
N ARG A 190 16.90 -16.92 -19.27
CA ARG A 190 16.50 -17.00 -20.68
C ARG A 190 17.65 -16.67 -21.63
N ARG A 191 18.35 -15.56 -21.39
CA ARG A 191 19.45 -15.13 -22.23
C ARG A 191 20.60 -16.16 -22.21
N LEU A 192 21.05 -16.56 -21.02
CA LEU A 192 22.14 -17.52 -20.87
C LEU A 192 21.78 -18.88 -21.48
N SER A 193 20.54 -19.34 -21.34
CA SER A 193 20.08 -20.59 -21.97
C SER A 193 20.08 -20.50 -23.48
N LYS A 194 19.71 -19.34 -24.09
CA LYS A 194 19.84 -19.13 -25.52
C LYS A 194 21.30 -19.11 -25.99
N GLU A 195 22.17 -18.35 -25.33
CA GLU A 195 23.59 -18.28 -25.63
C GLU A 195 24.28 -19.65 -25.56
N THR A 196 23.95 -20.47 -24.55
CA THR A 196 24.47 -21.84 -24.38
C THR A 196 24.02 -22.74 -25.52
N ARG A 197 22.72 -22.64 -25.92
CA ARG A 197 22.18 -23.44 -27.03
C ARG A 197 22.82 -23.10 -28.37
N GLU A 198 23.03 -21.78 -28.61
CA GLU A 198 23.71 -21.29 -29.83
C GLU A 198 25.16 -21.77 -29.93
N ARG A 199 25.84 -21.98 -28.79
CA ARG A 199 27.24 -22.51 -28.71
C ARG A 199 27.30 -24.04 -28.81
N GLY A 200 26.17 -24.75 -28.77
CA GLY A 200 26.12 -26.19 -28.74
C GLY A 200 26.50 -26.83 -27.38
N ASP A 201 26.63 -26.01 -26.34
CA ASP A 201 26.95 -26.46 -24.99
C ASP A 201 25.74 -27.13 -24.33
N ARG A 202 25.98 -28.17 -23.48
CA ARG A 202 24.89 -28.97 -22.87
C ARG A 202 24.48 -28.53 -21.46
N ALA A 203 25.09 -27.51 -20.87
CA ALA A 203 24.85 -27.12 -19.48
C ALA A 203 23.95 -25.86 -19.36
N PRO A 204 22.66 -26.00 -19.28
CA PRO A 204 21.76 -24.87 -19.05
C PRO A 204 21.90 -24.29 -17.62
N HIS A 205 21.69 -22.98 -17.50
CA HIS A 205 21.88 -22.22 -16.26
C HIS A 205 20.67 -22.32 -15.29
N TYR A 206 20.14 -23.54 -15.03
CA TYR A 206 18.94 -23.77 -14.20
C TYR A 206 19.05 -23.23 -12.78
N ARG A 207 20.26 -22.98 -12.25
CA ARG A 207 20.46 -22.37 -10.93
C ARG A 207 19.73 -21.02 -10.80
N LEU A 208 19.64 -20.23 -11.87
CA LEU A 208 18.92 -18.95 -11.85
C LEU A 208 17.40 -19.15 -11.82
N LEU A 209 16.89 -20.12 -12.57
CA LEU A 209 15.47 -20.48 -12.56
C LEU A 209 15.09 -21.03 -11.16
N TYR A 210 15.91 -21.86 -10.57
CA TYR A 210 15.68 -22.41 -9.22
C TYR A 210 15.74 -21.33 -8.14
N ALA A 211 16.68 -20.38 -8.24
CA ALA A 211 16.72 -19.21 -7.36
C ALA A 211 15.46 -18.34 -7.52
N ALA A 212 14.99 -18.12 -8.76
CA ALA A 212 13.75 -17.41 -9.01
C ALA A 212 12.54 -18.13 -8.42
N ALA A 213 12.47 -19.47 -8.52
CA ALA A 213 11.41 -20.25 -7.93
C ALA A 213 11.38 -20.18 -6.39
N PHE A 214 12.55 -20.24 -5.75
CA PHE A 214 12.67 -20.04 -4.31
C PHE A 214 12.23 -18.63 -3.88
N LEU A 215 12.69 -17.58 -4.59
CA LEU A 215 12.28 -16.21 -4.32
C LEU A 215 10.78 -16.00 -4.56
N TYR A 216 10.20 -16.71 -5.53
CA TYR A 216 8.76 -16.68 -5.78
C TYR A 216 7.98 -17.19 -4.55
N GLY A 217 8.41 -18.30 -3.98
CA GLY A 217 7.83 -18.83 -2.74
C GLY A 217 7.97 -17.85 -1.57
N LEU A 218 9.14 -17.21 -1.41
CA LEU A 218 9.35 -16.18 -0.38
C LEU A 218 8.46 -14.96 -0.60
N ALA A 219 8.31 -14.51 -1.84
CA ALA A 219 7.49 -13.35 -2.19
C ALA A 219 5.99 -13.57 -1.90
N MET A 220 5.53 -14.83 -2.00
CA MET A 220 4.19 -15.21 -1.53
C MET A 220 3.98 -14.88 -0.05
N GLY A 221 5.03 -14.94 0.77
CA GLY A 221 5.03 -14.54 2.18
C GLY A 221 5.08 -13.03 2.44
N VAL A 222 4.88 -12.19 1.41
CA VAL A 222 4.73 -10.73 1.52
C VAL A 222 3.34 -10.32 1.09
N HIS A 223 3.02 -10.48 -0.19
CA HIS A 223 1.70 -10.14 -0.74
C HIS A 223 1.34 -11.12 -1.86
N HIS A 224 0.74 -12.26 -1.49
CA HIS A 224 0.57 -13.41 -2.38
C HIS A 224 -0.31 -13.11 -3.62
N VAL A 225 -1.32 -12.24 -3.50
CA VAL A 225 -2.26 -11.95 -4.59
C VAL A 225 -1.51 -11.43 -5.82
N THR A 226 -0.72 -10.36 -5.67
CA THR A 226 0.01 -9.74 -6.80
C THR A 226 1.12 -10.65 -7.36
N ILE A 227 1.74 -11.49 -6.53
CA ILE A 227 2.77 -12.45 -6.98
C ILE A 227 2.16 -13.57 -7.81
N VAL A 228 1.03 -14.16 -7.37
CA VAL A 228 0.36 -15.24 -8.11
C VAL A 228 -0.02 -14.80 -9.53
N LEU A 229 -0.42 -13.54 -9.70
CA LEU A 229 -0.80 -12.98 -10.99
C LEU A 229 0.37 -12.90 -12.00
N THR A 230 1.62 -13.00 -11.54
CA THR A 230 2.80 -13.07 -12.43
C THR A 230 3.05 -14.48 -12.98
N LEU A 231 2.44 -15.51 -12.41
CA LEU A 231 2.69 -16.91 -12.77
C LEU A 231 2.42 -17.24 -14.26
N PRO A 232 1.33 -16.78 -14.88
CA PRO A 232 1.09 -17.02 -16.31
C PRO A 232 2.22 -16.48 -17.21
N ALA A 233 2.74 -15.28 -16.89
CA ALA A 233 3.85 -14.66 -17.61
C ALA A 233 5.16 -15.44 -17.42
N LEU A 234 5.46 -15.88 -16.19
CA LEU A 234 6.62 -16.70 -15.89
C LEU A 234 6.56 -18.06 -16.59
N ALA A 235 5.41 -18.72 -16.57
CA ALA A 235 5.18 -19.97 -17.29
C ALA A 235 5.36 -19.80 -18.82
N PHE A 236 4.83 -18.72 -19.39
CA PHE A 236 5.04 -18.35 -20.78
C PHE A 236 6.53 -18.14 -21.11
N LEU A 237 7.27 -17.46 -20.25
CA LEU A 237 8.71 -17.24 -20.43
C LEU A 237 9.48 -18.56 -20.43
N VAL A 238 9.14 -19.50 -19.55
CA VAL A 238 9.72 -20.85 -19.52
C VAL A 238 9.36 -21.61 -20.79
N TYR A 239 8.10 -21.59 -21.19
CA TYR A 239 7.63 -22.23 -22.43
C TYR A 239 8.36 -21.70 -23.66
N SER A 240 8.48 -20.37 -23.79
CA SER A 240 9.16 -19.74 -24.94
C SER A 240 10.66 -20.00 -24.98
N THR A 241 11.26 -20.41 -23.84
CA THR A 241 12.71 -20.68 -23.75
C THR A 241 13.02 -22.16 -23.89
N GLU A 242 12.32 -23.06 -23.22
CA GLU A 242 12.61 -24.51 -23.15
C GLU A 242 11.58 -25.37 -23.91
N GLY A 243 10.44 -24.79 -24.32
CA GLY A 243 9.33 -25.51 -24.90
C GLY A 243 8.52 -26.34 -23.88
N PHE A 244 7.55 -27.09 -24.39
CA PHE A 244 6.63 -27.88 -23.55
C PHE A 244 7.34 -29.03 -22.78
N GLY A 245 8.50 -29.50 -23.27
CA GLY A 245 9.27 -30.56 -22.64
C GLY A 245 9.72 -30.24 -21.21
N PHE A 246 9.90 -28.96 -20.86
CA PHE A 246 10.23 -28.54 -19.50
C PHE A 246 9.15 -28.97 -18.51
N PHE A 247 7.87 -28.77 -18.85
CA PHE A 247 6.73 -29.07 -18.00
C PHE A 247 6.51 -30.57 -17.73
N LYS A 248 7.15 -31.44 -18.53
CA LYS A 248 7.18 -32.91 -18.36
C LYS A 248 8.47 -33.39 -17.70
N SER A 249 9.39 -32.50 -17.35
CA SER A 249 10.71 -32.84 -16.85
C SER A 249 10.80 -32.76 -15.32
N LYS A 250 11.75 -33.50 -14.73
CA LYS A 250 12.10 -33.40 -13.30
C LYS A 250 12.49 -31.99 -12.87
N ARG A 251 12.82 -31.10 -13.82
CA ARG A 251 13.21 -29.70 -13.57
C ARG A 251 12.05 -28.89 -13.02
N LEU A 252 10.82 -29.12 -13.50
CA LEU A 252 9.62 -28.51 -12.93
C LEU A 252 9.43 -28.95 -11.46
N ILE A 253 9.66 -30.23 -11.17
CA ILE A 253 9.55 -30.74 -9.79
C ILE A 253 10.55 -30.03 -8.88
N TYR A 254 11.82 -29.88 -9.29
CA TYR A 254 12.82 -29.16 -8.51
C TYR A 254 12.46 -27.68 -8.32
N ALA A 255 11.95 -27.00 -9.37
CA ALA A 255 11.49 -25.62 -9.24
C ALA A 255 10.31 -25.51 -8.27
N ALA A 256 9.33 -26.43 -8.36
CA ALA A 256 8.19 -26.47 -7.44
C ALA A 256 8.60 -26.73 -5.99
N LEU A 257 9.51 -27.68 -5.75
CA LEU A 257 10.04 -27.96 -4.41
C LEU A 257 10.75 -26.74 -3.81
N LEU A 258 11.50 -25.98 -4.63
CA LEU A 258 12.16 -24.76 -4.17
C LEU A 258 11.16 -23.61 -3.92
N ALA A 259 10.10 -23.51 -4.71
CA ALA A 259 9.02 -22.57 -4.42
C ALA A 259 8.31 -22.93 -3.10
N VAL A 260 8.04 -24.22 -2.86
CA VAL A 260 7.51 -24.71 -1.56
C VAL A 260 8.48 -24.44 -0.42
N ALA A 261 9.79 -24.61 -0.63
CA ALA A 261 10.80 -24.26 0.37
C ALA A 261 10.77 -22.76 0.69
N GLY A 262 10.57 -21.88 -0.30
CA GLY A 262 10.35 -20.45 -0.07
C GLY A 262 9.06 -20.16 0.70
N LEU A 263 7.96 -20.86 0.38
CA LEU A 263 6.67 -20.79 1.09
C LEU A 263 6.78 -21.23 2.57
N ALA A 264 7.81 -21.97 2.95
CA ALA A 264 8.03 -22.37 4.35
C ALA A 264 8.17 -21.14 5.29
N ILE A 265 8.37 -19.94 4.78
CA ILE A 265 8.32 -18.70 5.57
C ILE A 265 7.01 -18.55 6.35
N TYR A 266 5.89 -19.10 5.85
CA TYR A 266 4.61 -19.09 6.53
C TYR A 266 4.58 -19.90 7.84
N VAL A 267 5.57 -20.78 8.10
CA VAL A 267 5.75 -21.46 9.39
C VAL A 267 5.96 -20.43 10.52
N TYR A 268 6.44 -19.24 10.16
CA TYR A 268 6.50 -18.12 11.11
C TYR A 268 5.18 -17.87 11.82
N LEU A 269 4.03 -17.90 11.11
CA LEU A 269 2.73 -17.52 11.66
C LEU A 269 2.32 -18.38 12.88
N PRO A 270 2.24 -19.71 12.81
CA PRO A 270 1.91 -20.52 13.98
C PRO A 270 2.98 -20.44 15.07
N VAL A 271 4.27 -20.29 14.73
CA VAL A 271 5.36 -20.10 15.71
C VAL A 271 5.22 -18.76 16.42
N ALA A 272 4.95 -17.67 15.72
CA ALA A 272 4.70 -16.35 16.32
C ALA A 272 3.44 -16.38 17.21
N ALA A 273 2.33 -16.89 16.68
CA ALA A 273 1.07 -16.99 17.39
C ALA A 273 1.19 -17.83 18.69
N SER A 274 1.99 -18.92 18.69
CA SER A 274 2.19 -19.75 19.88
C SER A 274 2.82 -19.00 21.06
N ARG A 275 3.56 -17.91 20.78
CA ARG A 275 4.15 -17.03 21.80
C ARG A 275 3.17 -15.98 22.33
N SER A 276 1.95 -15.94 21.81
CA SER A 276 0.91 -14.97 22.15
C SER A 276 1.44 -13.53 22.11
N PRO A 277 1.98 -13.07 20.96
CA PRO A 277 2.54 -11.73 20.83
C PRO A 277 1.46 -10.67 21.04
N LEU A 278 1.87 -9.40 21.20
CA LEU A 278 0.96 -8.26 21.37
C LEU A 278 -0.07 -8.22 20.24
N ILE A 279 0.40 -8.13 19.00
CA ILE A 279 -0.43 -8.24 17.80
C ILE A 279 -0.44 -9.70 17.34
N ASN A 280 -1.59 -10.35 17.46
CA ASN A 280 -1.77 -11.76 17.10
C ASN A 280 -3.05 -11.95 16.29
N TRP A 281 -3.08 -11.32 15.12
CA TRP A 281 -4.27 -11.31 14.27
C TRP A 281 -4.65 -12.72 13.82
N GLY A 282 -5.91 -13.06 14.01
CA GLY A 282 -6.46 -14.38 13.62
C GLY A 282 -5.98 -15.56 14.46
N ASP A 283 -4.99 -15.38 15.33
CA ASP A 283 -4.39 -16.43 16.17
C ASP A 283 -4.15 -17.76 15.41
N PRO A 284 -3.26 -17.79 14.39
CA PRO A 284 -3.11 -18.91 13.45
C PRO A 284 -2.34 -20.11 14.05
N LYS A 285 -2.72 -20.56 15.26
CA LYS A 285 -2.13 -21.70 15.96
C LYS A 285 -2.63 -23.05 15.42
N THR A 286 -3.89 -23.12 14.99
CA THR A 286 -4.48 -24.32 14.42
C THR A 286 -4.35 -24.31 12.91
N PHE A 287 -4.36 -25.50 12.26
CA PHE A 287 -4.32 -25.59 10.80
C PHE A 287 -5.48 -24.81 10.15
N GLU A 288 -6.68 -24.89 10.73
CA GLU A 288 -7.87 -24.19 10.25
C GLU A 288 -7.68 -22.66 10.25
N ARG A 289 -7.27 -22.08 11.41
CA ARG A 289 -7.02 -20.64 11.53
C ARG A 289 -5.82 -20.20 10.69
N PHE A 290 -4.78 -21.00 10.62
CA PHE A 290 -3.65 -20.78 9.72
C PHE A 290 -4.12 -20.68 8.25
N TRP A 291 -4.95 -21.64 7.83
CA TRP A 291 -5.48 -21.67 6.47
C TRP A 291 -6.37 -20.44 6.18
N TRP A 292 -7.28 -20.09 7.08
CA TRP A 292 -8.10 -18.87 6.95
C TRP A 292 -7.24 -17.61 6.86
N HIS A 293 -6.17 -17.54 7.64
CA HIS A 293 -5.27 -16.41 7.67
C HIS A 293 -4.50 -16.28 6.36
N VAL A 294 -3.83 -17.34 5.90
CA VAL A 294 -3.03 -17.35 4.68
C VAL A 294 -3.89 -17.11 3.42
N THR A 295 -5.12 -17.63 3.39
CA THR A 295 -6.03 -17.43 2.25
C THR A 295 -6.77 -16.10 2.27
N GLY A 296 -6.60 -15.28 3.31
CA GLY A 296 -7.30 -14.00 3.45
C GLY A 296 -8.82 -14.14 3.42
N ARG A 297 -9.36 -15.18 4.06
CA ARG A 297 -10.80 -15.51 4.02
C ARG A 297 -11.70 -14.30 4.26
N GLN A 298 -11.33 -13.41 5.18
CA GLN A 298 -12.10 -12.22 5.53
C GLN A 298 -12.21 -11.18 4.40
N TYR A 299 -11.26 -11.19 3.44
CA TYR A 299 -11.22 -10.23 2.33
C TYR A 299 -11.89 -10.73 1.05
N GLN A 300 -12.35 -11.98 1.03
CA GLN A 300 -13.01 -12.56 -0.15
C GLN A 300 -14.34 -11.85 -0.46
N THR A 301 -14.95 -11.19 0.52
CA THR A 301 -16.18 -10.40 0.38
C THR A 301 -16.00 -9.15 -0.48
N PHE A 302 -14.78 -8.68 -0.68
CA PHE A 302 -14.48 -7.50 -1.53
C PHE A 302 -14.42 -7.84 -3.02
N PHE A 303 -14.50 -9.12 -3.41
CA PHE A 303 -14.58 -9.46 -4.82
C PHE A 303 -15.99 -9.26 -5.36
N SER A 304 -16.11 -8.43 -6.40
CA SER A 304 -17.35 -8.15 -7.11
C SER A 304 -17.11 -8.27 -8.62
N PHE A 305 -17.74 -9.25 -9.25
CA PHE A 305 -17.61 -9.50 -10.69
C PHE A 305 -18.75 -8.83 -11.49
N SER A 306 -19.16 -7.62 -11.11
CA SER A 306 -20.15 -6.85 -11.85
C SER A 306 -19.52 -5.94 -12.90
N LEU A 307 -20.23 -5.68 -14.00
CA LEU A 307 -19.77 -4.75 -15.04
C LEU A 307 -19.67 -3.31 -14.52
N ASP A 308 -20.55 -2.92 -13.58
CA ASP A 308 -20.54 -1.58 -12.99
C ASP A 308 -19.32 -1.38 -12.11
N THR A 309 -18.97 -2.36 -11.27
CA THR A 309 -17.74 -2.35 -10.48
C THR A 309 -16.52 -2.27 -11.41
N MET A 310 -16.45 -3.11 -12.44
CA MET A 310 -15.35 -3.08 -13.41
C MET A 310 -15.21 -1.73 -14.11
N ALA A 311 -16.31 -1.11 -14.52
CA ALA A 311 -16.28 0.20 -15.20
C ALA A 311 -15.80 1.31 -14.25
N GLY A 312 -16.28 1.30 -13.00
CA GLY A 312 -15.81 2.21 -11.96
C GLY A 312 -14.32 2.06 -11.69
N GLN A 313 -13.87 0.84 -11.45
CA GLN A 313 -12.47 0.50 -11.18
C GLN A 313 -11.55 0.78 -12.38
N LEU A 314 -12.03 0.62 -13.62
CA LEU A 314 -11.28 0.97 -14.83
C LEU A 314 -11.07 2.50 -14.94
N LYS A 315 -12.07 3.29 -14.58
CA LYS A 315 -11.94 4.77 -14.54
C LYS A 315 -10.92 5.19 -13.49
N GLU A 316 -10.94 4.55 -12.33
CA GLU A 316 -9.99 4.80 -11.27
C GLU A 316 -8.56 4.39 -11.65
N PHE A 317 -8.39 3.19 -12.22
CA PHE A 317 -7.12 2.75 -12.79
C PHE A 317 -6.56 3.74 -13.81
N ALA A 318 -7.41 4.23 -14.74
CA ALA A 318 -6.98 5.21 -15.74
C ALA A 318 -6.48 6.51 -15.10
N ARG A 319 -7.10 6.96 -14.00
CA ARG A 319 -6.67 8.11 -13.21
C ARG A 319 -5.31 7.83 -12.54
N PHE A 320 -5.13 6.68 -11.90
CA PHE A 320 -3.84 6.29 -11.30
C PHE A 320 -2.73 6.21 -12.36
N ALA A 321 -2.99 5.56 -13.49
CA ALA A 321 -2.03 5.44 -14.58
C ALA A 321 -1.65 6.81 -15.18
N ALA A 322 -2.63 7.72 -15.33
CA ALA A 322 -2.40 9.06 -15.82
C ALA A 322 -1.52 9.90 -14.87
N ASN A 323 -1.51 9.59 -13.60
CA ASN A 323 -0.76 10.34 -12.59
C ASN A 323 0.65 9.77 -12.30
N GLN A 324 0.99 8.57 -12.81
CA GLN A 324 2.23 7.88 -12.42
C GLN A 324 3.50 8.70 -12.63
N PHE A 325 3.58 9.47 -13.71
CA PHE A 325 4.80 10.18 -14.10
C PHE A 325 4.72 11.71 -13.92
N GLY A 326 4.05 12.19 -12.87
CA GLY A 326 4.07 13.60 -12.48
C GLY A 326 2.74 14.34 -12.60
N GLY A 327 1.60 13.61 -12.53
CA GLY A 327 0.26 14.16 -12.69
C GLY A 327 -0.19 14.24 -14.15
N PRO A 328 -1.46 14.61 -14.43
CA PRO A 328 -2.10 14.32 -15.72
C PRO A 328 -1.36 14.91 -16.93
N TRP A 329 -0.83 16.13 -16.83
CA TRP A 329 -0.14 16.79 -17.94
C TRP A 329 1.33 16.43 -18.05
N LEU A 330 2.05 16.38 -16.92
CA LEU A 330 3.48 16.05 -16.90
C LEU A 330 3.72 14.57 -17.20
N SER A 331 2.78 13.70 -16.87
CA SER A 331 2.83 12.28 -17.19
C SER A 331 2.79 11.96 -18.69
N LEU A 332 2.26 12.85 -19.54
CA LEU A 332 2.12 12.57 -20.98
C LEU A 332 3.43 12.15 -21.65
N ALA A 333 4.54 12.75 -21.24
CA ALA A 333 5.86 12.39 -21.78
C ALA A 333 6.30 10.97 -21.35
N GLY A 334 6.11 10.62 -20.07
CA GLY A 334 6.37 9.28 -19.54
C GLY A 334 5.45 8.22 -20.13
N LEU A 335 4.15 8.52 -20.28
CA LEU A 335 3.17 7.66 -20.95
C LEU A 335 3.51 7.48 -22.43
N GLY A 336 3.94 8.55 -23.12
CA GLY A 336 4.43 8.48 -24.50
C GLY A 336 5.63 7.54 -24.65
N LEU A 337 6.60 7.63 -23.73
CA LEU A 337 7.72 6.68 -23.68
C LEU A 337 7.24 5.24 -23.39
N THR A 338 6.24 5.05 -22.54
CA THR A 338 5.64 3.74 -22.24
C THR A 338 5.05 3.12 -23.51
N VAL A 339 4.21 3.85 -24.24
CA VAL A 339 3.59 3.38 -25.49
C VAL A 339 4.64 3.07 -26.55
N ALA A 340 5.59 4.00 -26.77
CA ALA A 340 6.69 3.79 -27.70
C ALA A 340 7.53 2.56 -27.29
N GLY A 341 7.72 2.35 -26.01
CA GLY A 341 8.43 1.22 -25.44
C GLY A 341 7.74 -0.12 -25.70
N PHE A 342 6.44 -0.22 -25.50
CA PHE A 342 5.70 -1.46 -25.84
C PHE A 342 5.75 -1.76 -27.35
N VAL A 343 5.66 -0.74 -28.20
CA VAL A 343 5.83 -0.90 -29.66
C VAL A 343 7.25 -1.40 -29.98
N GLU A 344 8.27 -0.84 -29.36
CA GLU A 344 9.67 -1.27 -29.58
C GLU A 344 9.91 -2.69 -29.04
N MET A 345 9.36 -3.05 -27.90
CA MET A 345 9.38 -4.43 -27.35
C MET A 345 8.78 -5.42 -28.36
N PHE A 346 7.59 -5.11 -28.89
CA PHE A 346 6.92 -5.96 -29.86
C PHE A 346 7.72 -6.18 -31.13
N LYS A 347 8.37 -5.11 -31.65
CA LYS A 347 9.22 -5.16 -32.86
C LYS A 347 10.51 -5.93 -32.62
N ARG A 348 11.10 -5.82 -31.43
CA ARG A 348 12.42 -6.33 -31.12
C ARG A 348 12.40 -7.77 -30.57
N ASP A 349 11.52 -8.04 -29.62
CA ASP A 349 11.41 -9.34 -28.95
C ASP A 349 9.96 -9.56 -28.47
N LYS A 350 9.20 -10.27 -29.31
CA LYS A 350 7.79 -10.58 -29.01
C LYS A 350 7.61 -11.32 -27.68
N THR A 351 8.60 -12.12 -27.25
CA THR A 351 8.54 -12.82 -25.97
C THR A 351 8.54 -11.83 -24.80
N VAL A 352 9.36 -10.78 -24.88
CA VAL A 352 9.38 -9.71 -23.86
C VAL A 352 8.02 -9.00 -23.82
N PHE A 353 7.51 -8.62 -24.99
CA PHE A 353 6.21 -7.96 -25.10
C PHE A 353 5.07 -8.81 -24.50
N PHE A 354 4.95 -10.07 -24.91
CA PHE A 354 3.87 -10.94 -24.41
C PHE A 354 4.03 -11.29 -22.94
N PHE A 355 5.26 -11.34 -22.41
CA PHE A 355 5.49 -11.50 -20.98
C PHE A 355 4.85 -10.35 -20.18
N PHE A 356 5.15 -9.10 -20.52
CA PHE A 356 4.57 -7.96 -19.81
C PHE A 356 3.09 -7.76 -20.12
N ALA A 357 2.63 -8.07 -21.32
CA ALA A 357 1.20 -8.09 -21.65
C ALA A 357 0.43 -9.08 -20.75
N LEU A 358 0.98 -10.28 -20.52
CA LEU A 358 0.37 -11.26 -19.62
C LEU A 358 0.38 -10.79 -18.15
N VAL A 359 1.45 -10.12 -17.69
CA VAL A 359 1.46 -9.52 -16.35
C VAL A 359 0.33 -8.49 -16.24
N ILE A 360 0.20 -7.58 -17.20
CA ILE A 360 -0.84 -6.53 -17.21
C ILE A 360 -2.25 -7.13 -17.24
N ILE A 361 -2.49 -8.10 -18.14
CA ILE A 361 -3.82 -8.72 -18.29
C ILE A 361 -4.21 -9.48 -17.02
N ALA A 362 -3.30 -10.26 -16.45
CA ALA A 362 -3.60 -11.04 -15.25
C ALA A 362 -3.85 -10.13 -14.04
N ASP A 363 -3.08 -9.06 -13.89
CA ASP A 363 -3.24 -8.11 -12.81
C ASP A 363 -4.58 -7.34 -12.92
N LEU A 364 -4.87 -6.76 -14.08
CA LEU A 364 -6.12 -6.04 -14.31
C LEU A 364 -7.35 -6.94 -14.17
N ALA A 365 -7.28 -8.21 -14.61
CA ALA A 365 -8.38 -9.16 -14.48
C ALA A 365 -8.84 -9.37 -13.02
N ILE A 366 -7.93 -9.25 -12.05
CA ILE A 366 -8.24 -9.39 -10.63
C ILE A 366 -8.45 -8.02 -9.98
N ALA A 367 -7.54 -7.07 -10.21
CA ALA A 367 -7.61 -5.76 -9.57
C ALA A 367 -8.89 -5.00 -9.92
N LEU A 368 -9.41 -5.09 -11.14
CA LEU A 368 -10.68 -4.45 -11.54
C LEU A 368 -11.92 -5.06 -10.89
N ASN A 369 -11.81 -6.26 -10.32
CA ASN A 369 -12.91 -6.96 -9.64
C ASN A 369 -12.74 -6.99 -8.13
N TYR A 370 -11.71 -6.37 -7.59
CA TYR A 370 -11.45 -6.28 -6.15
C TYR A 370 -11.79 -4.87 -5.67
N ASP A 371 -12.93 -4.73 -4.99
CA ASP A 371 -13.50 -3.44 -4.57
C ASP A 371 -13.05 -3.12 -3.13
N ILE A 372 -11.85 -2.53 -3.02
CA ILE A 372 -11.27 -2.04 -1.77
C ILE A 372 -11.10 -0.52 -1.88
N ALA A 373 -11.40 0.19 -0.79
CA ALA A 373 -11.34 1.64 -0.78
C ALA A 373 -9.91 2.16 -0.57
N GLU A 374 -9.15 1.53 0.31
CA GLU A 374 -7.80 1.97 0.70
C GLU A 374 -6.74 1.16 -0.03
N ASP A 375 -5.58 1.76 -0.28
CA ASP A 375 -4.42 1.15 -0.96
C ASP A 375 -4.72 0.53 -2.34
N LYS A 376 -5.79 0.97 -2.99
CA LYS A 376 -6.23 0.42 -4.27
C LYS A 376 -5.17 0.52 -5.37
N ASP A 377 -4.40 1.61 -5.39
CA ASP A 377 -3.34 1.85 -6.38
C ASP A 377 -2.16 0.87 -6.23
N ALA A 378 -1.95 0.31 -5.03
CA ALA A 378 -0.93 -0.71 -4.80
C ALA A 378 -1.19 -2.02 -5.55
N TYR A 379 -2.46 -2.36 -5.75
CA TYR A 379 -2.84 -3.56 -6.50
C TYR A 379 -2.51 -3.47 -7.99
N TYR A 380 -2.31 -2.26 -8.54
CA TYR A 380 -1.87 -2.02 -9.91
C TYR A 380 -0.33 -1.93 -10.06
N LEU A 381 0.45 -2.14 -9.01
CA LEU A 381 1.92 -2.08 -9.07
C LEU A 381 2.54 -3.00 -10.13
N PRO A 382 2.07 -4.25 -10.38
CA PRO A 382 2.58 -5.05 -11.48
C PRO A 382 2.39 -4.41 -12.86
N VAL A 383 1.28 -3.70 -13.10
CA VAL A 383 1.06 -2.90 -14.31
C VAL A 383 2.04 -1.72 -14.36
N PHE A 384 2.19 -0.96 -13.28
CA PHE A 384 3.07 0.21 -13.22
C PHE A 384 4.56 -0.16 -13.39
N ILE A 385 4.99 -1.30 -12.85
CA ILE A 385 6.31 -1.88 -13.13
C ILE A 385 6.46 -2.16 -14.63
N SER A 386 5.45 -2.79 -15.25
CA SER A 386 5.48 -3.13 -16.68
C SER A 386 5.56 -1.86 -17.54
N MET A 387 4.81 -0.80 -17.20
CA MET A 387 4.90 0.51 -17.82
C MET A 387 6.30 1.10 -17.68
N THR A 388 6.88 1.04 -16.49
CA THR A 388 8.22 1.59 -16.21
C THR A 388 9.32 0.83 -16.97
N VAL A 389 9.24 -0.49 -17.07
CA VAL A 389 10.15 -1.27 -17.91
C VAL A 389 10.03 -0.84 -19.38
N ALA A 390 8.80 -0.62 -19.86
CA ALA A 390 8.58 -0.15 -21.22
C ALA A 390 9.22 1.23 -21.48
N THR A 391 9.24 2.15 -20.52
CA THR A 391 9.90 3.47 -20.71
C THR A 391 11.37 3.34 -21.06
N GLY A 392 12.08 2.32 -20.56
CA GLY A 392 13.48 2.06 -20.96
C GLY A 392 13.63 1.74 -22.45
N PHE A 393 12.71 0.95 -23.01
CA PHE A 393 12.68 0.69 -24.46
C PHE A 393 12.24 1.93 -25.24
N GLY A 394 11.29 2.73 -24.69
CA GLY A 394 10.88 4.00 -25.25
C GLY A 394 12.02 5.03 -25.30
N ALA A 395 12.83 5.10 -24.24
CA ALA A 395 14.02 5.94 -24.22
C ALA A 395 15.02 5.54 -25.33
N GLN A 396 15.24 4.23 -25.50
CA GLN A 396 16.08 3.73 -26.60
C GLN A 396 15.51 4.09 -27.97
N TRP A 397 14.19 3.96 -28.16
CA TRP A 397 13.51 4.35 -29.39
C TRP A 397 13.67 5.86 -29.66
N LEU A 398 13.46 6.70 -28.66
CA LEU A 398 13.59 8.16 -28.78
C LEU A 398 15.00 8.57 -29.22
N ILE A 399 16.03 8.06 -28.55
CA ILE A 399 17.43 8.33 -28.90
C ILE A 399 17.70 7.93 -30.34
N ARG A 400 17.32 6.72 -30.75
CA ARG A 400 17.55 6.24 -32.13
C ARG A 400 16.78 7.10 -33.15
N THR A 401 15.61 7.60 -32.82
CA THR A 401 14.84 8.47 -33.70
C THR A 401 15.50 9.82 -33.86
N ILE A 402 15.99 10.43 -32.77
CA ILE A 402 16.73 11.71 -32.81
C ILE A 402 18.08 11.58 -33.55
N LEU A 403 18.83 10.48 -33.34
CA LEU A 403 20.11 10.23 -34.03
C LEU A 403 19.94 10.02 -35.54
N LYS A 404 18.75 9.68 -36.04
CA LYS A 404 18.44 9.57 -37.46
C LYS A 404 18.10 10.91 -38.12
N THR A 405 17.96 11.98 -37.36
CA THR A 405 17.68 13.32 -37.90
C THR A 405 18.92 13.92 -38.58
N LYS A 406 18.76 15.01 -39.30
CA LYS A 406 19.87 15.75 -39.96
C LYS A 406 20.74 16.55 -38.98
N LEU A 407 20.54 16.43 -37.67
CA LEU A 407 21.34 17.08 -36.64
C LEU A 407 22.79 16.51 -36.62
N ARG A 408 23.75 17.34 -36.23
CA ARG A 408 25.13 16.86 -35.97
C ARG A 408 25.04 15.82 -34.81
N ALA A 409 25.80 14.76 -34.87
CA ALA A 409 25.75 13.66 -33.91
C ALA A 409 25.88 14.11 -32.43
N THR A 410 26.77 15.08 -32.17
CA THR A 410 26.93 15.68 -30.83
C THR A 410 25.66 16.39 -30.35
N LEU A 411 25.01 17.17 -31.23
CA LEU A 411 23.77 17.88 -30.93
C LEU A 411 22.62 16.90 -30.76
N ALA A 412 22.52 15.86 -31.58
CA ALA A 412 21.51 14.81 -31.46
C ALA A 412 21.64 14.03 -30.13
N ARG A 413 22.88 13.70 -29.71
CA ARG A 413 23.15 13.07 -28.40
C ARG A 413 22.75 13.99 -27.25
N ALA A 414 23.12 15.27 -27.31
CA ALA A 414 22.75 16.28 -26.30
C ALA A 414 21.24 16.48 -26.22
N ALA A 415 20.55 16.61 -27.36
CA ALA A 415 19.11 16.75 -27.43
C ALA A 415 18.38 15.53 -26.83
N SER A 416 18.88 14.31 -27.14
CA SER A 416 18.33 13.08 -26.56
C SER A 416 18.49 13.02 -25.04
N ALA A 417 19.68 13.38 -24.54
CA ALA A 417 19.95 13.40 -23.09
C ALA A 417 19.08 14.46 -22.38
N LEU A 418 18.95 15.65 -22.96
CA LEU A 418 18.11 16.71 -22.43
C LEU A 418 16.63 16.30 -22.38
N ALA A 419 16.09 15.73 -23.47
CA ALA A 419 14.70 15.28 -23.53
C ALA A 419 14.39 14.25 -22.45
N LEU A 420 15.27 13.26 -22.26
CA LEU A 420 15.08 12.23 -21.24
C LEU A 420 15.27 12.78 -19.82
N LEU A 421 16.21 13.69 -19.62
CA LEU A 421 16.38 14.38 -18.33
C LEU A 421 15.15 15.21 -17.97
N LEU A 422 14.55 15.89 -18.94
CA LEU A 422 13.32 16.65 -18.73
C LEU A 422 12.17 15.73 -18.32
N VAL A 423 12.00 14.56 -18.95
CA VAL A 423 10.95 13.61 -18.55
C VAL A 423 11.13 13.15 -17.10
N VAL A 424 12.37 12.82 -16.70
CA VAL A 424 12.69 12.42 -15.32
C VAL A 424 12.45 13.59 -14.35
N ALA A 425 12.90 14.79 -14.69
CA ALA A 425 12.73 15.98 -13.86
C ALA A 425 11.24 16.37 -13.70
N MET A 426 10.44 16.26 -14.77
CA MET A 426 8.99 16.49 -14.73
C MET A 426 8.29 15.46 -13.83
N THR A 427 8.68 14.19 -13.91
CA THR A 427 8.14 13.13 -13.03
C THR A 427 8.48 13.41 -11.57
N PHE A 428 9.73 13.76 -11.27
CA PHE A 428 10.15 14.14 -9.91
C PHE A 428 9.36 15.34 -9.40
N ALA A 429 9.36 16.45 -10.15
CA ALA A 429 8.71 17.69 -9.73
C ALA A 429 7.19 17.54 -9.55
N GLY A 430 6.54 16.79 -10.45
CA GLY A 430 5.10 16.56 -10.40
C GLY A 430 4.65 15.67 -9.24
N ASN A 431 5.50 14.71 -8.84
CA ASN A 431 5.17 13.78 -7.77
C ASN A 431 5.77 14.13 -6.40
N LEU A 432 6.76 15.05 -6.34
CA LEU A 432 7.44 15.42 -5.10
C LEU A 432 6.43 15.87 -4.02
N ARG A 433 5.58 16.83 -4.37
CA ARG A 433 4.65 17.44 -3.42
C ARG A 433 3.63 16.44 -2.85
N HIS A 434 3.23 15.46 -3.63
CA HIS A 434 2.32 14.40 -3.20
C HIS A 434 3.02 13.39 -2.27
N ASN A 435 4.30 13.10 -2.52
CA ASN A 435 5.03 12.04 -1.83
C ASN A 435 5.96 12.56 -0.72
N ASP A 436 6.11 13.87 -0.55
CA ASP A 436 6.89 14.43 0.55
C ASP A 436 6.12 14.33 1.86
N ARG A 437 6.49 13.32 2.65
CA ARG A 437 5.94 13.08 3.98
C ARG A 437 6.91 13.49 5.10
N SER A 438 7.97 14.24 4.79
CA SER A 438 8.97 14.67 5.79
C SER A 438 8.39 15.49 6.97
N ARG A 439 7.20 16.07 6.76
CA ARG A 439 6.46 16.82 7.79
C ARG A 439 5.10 16.19 8.14
N TYR A 440 4.91 14.91 7.81
CA TYR A 440 3.64 14.21 8.01
C TYR A 440 3.53 13.71 9.45
N PHE A 441 2.88 14.48 10.31
CA PHE A 441 2.59 14.14 11.70
C PHE A 441 1.10 13.82 11.95
N LEU A 442 0.27 13.86 10.92
CA LEU A 442 -1.20 13.87 11.04
C LEU A 442 -1.76 12.70 11.83
N ALA A 443 -1.32 11.46 11.56
CA ALA A 443 -1.82 10.30 12.28
C ALA A 443 -1.41 10.34 13.76
N ARG A 444 -0.21 10.84 14.06
CA ARG A 444 0.26 11.05 15.42
C ARG A 444 -0.55 12.15 16.12
N ASP A 445 -0.71 13.30 15.46
CA ASP A 445 -1.48 14.44 15.97
C ASP A 445 -2.94 14.06 16.21
N TYR A 446 -3.52 13.24 15.33
CA TYR A 446 -4.89 12.75 15.48
C TYR A 446 -5.06 11.94 16.76
N VAL A 447 -4.17 11.00 17.02
CA VAL A 447 -4.18 10.21 18.25
C VAL A 447 -3.94 11.09 19.50
N GLU A 448 -2.99 12.02 19.44
CA GLU A 448 -2.73 12.96 20.55
C GLU A 448 -3.93 13.87 20.84
N ASN A 449 -4.63 14.34 19.80
CA ASN A 449 -5.85 15.12 19.96
C ASN A 449 -6.98 14.30 20.61
N LEU A 450 -7.11 13.02 20.26
CA LEU A 450 -8.06 12.13 20.94
C LEU A 450 -7.68 11.96 22.42
N PHE A 451 -6.43 11.65 22.69
CA PHE A 451 -5.94 11.46 24.08
C PHE A 451 -5.98 12.72 24.94
N SER A 452 -5.91 13.91 24.34
CA SER A 452 -5.99 15.17 25.08
C SER A 452 -7.33 15.40 25.78
N THR A 453 -8.38 14.74 25.28
CA THR A 453 -9.76 14.87 25.79
C THR A 453 -10.19 13.70 26.65
N ILE A 454 -9.61 12.53 26.46
CA ILE A 454 -9.98 11.32 27.20
C ILE A 454 -9.36 11.39 28.59
N GLU A 455 -10.20 11.36 29.62
CA GLU A 455 -9.79 11.35 31.03
C GLU A 455 -9.00 10.06 31.37
N PRO A 456 -8.15 10.08 32.41
CA PRO A 456 -7.42 8.88 32.83
C PRO A 456 -8.37 7.69 33.13
N GLY A 457 -8.02 6.53 32.62
CA GLY A 457 -8.84 5.31 32.77
C GLY A 457 -10.10 5.29 31.88
N GLY A 458 -10.31 6.30 31.03
CA GLY A 458 -11.46 6.36 30.13
C GLY A 458 -11.45 5.27 29.07
N MET A 459 -12.64 4.87 28.62
CA MET A 459 -12.81 3.90 27.54
C MET A 459 -13.14 4.64 26.24
N LEU A 460 -12.50 4.27 25.14
CA LEU A 460 -12.82 4.73 23.79
C LEU A 460 -13.30 3.58 22.93
N LEU A 461 -14.51 3.68 22.39
CA LEU A 461 -15.03 2.79 21.35
C LEU A 461 -14.87 3.48 19.99
N THR A 462 -14.37 2.76 19.01
CA THR A 462 -14.21 3.23 17.62
C THR A 462 -14.57 2.16 16.61
N LEU A 463 -14.98 2.56 15.41
CA LEU A 463 -15.08 1.72 14.21
C LEU A 463 -14.03 2.12 13.17
N ASP A 464 -13.29 3.20 13.44
CA ASP A 464 -12.36 3.80 12.50
C ASP A 464 -10.95 3.23 12.66
N TRP A 465 -10.51 2.49 11.64
CA TRP A 465 -9.15 1.95 11.55
C TRP A 465 -8.09 3.06 11.53
N GLN A 466 -8.44 4.26 11.03
CA GLN A 466 -7.52 5.41 11.03
C GLN A 466 -7.26 5.97 12.44
N VAL A 467 -8.13 5.63 13.39
CA VAL A 467 -7.92 5.87 14.82
C VAL A 467 -7.14 4.71 15.44
N TYR A 468 -7.62 3.49 15.25
CA TYR A 468 -7.17 2.33 16.01
C TYR A 468 -5.74 1.89 15.65
N SER A 469 -5.41 1.83 14.36
CA SER A 469 -4.08 1.40 13.91
C SER A 469 -2.95 2.30 14.42
N PRO A 470 -2.99 3.64 14.30
CA PRO A 470 -1.98 4.50 14.92
C PRO A 470 -1.98 4.44 16.45
N MET A 471 -3.13 4.21 17.11
CA MET A 471 -3.19 4.04 18.56
C MET A 471 -2.42 2.80 19.03
N LEU A 472 -2.46 1.69 18.30
CA LEU A 472 -1.64 0.51 18.61
C LEU A 472 -0.15 0.86 18.69
N TYR A 473 0.34 1.71 17.78
CA TYR A 473 1.72 2.19 17.83
C TYR A 473 1.97 3.11 19.03
N VAL A 474 1.13 4.13 19.21
CA VAL A 474 1.32 5.14 20.26
C VAL A 474 1.18 4.54 21.66
N SER A 475 0.14 3.72 21.88
CA SER A 475 -0.13 3.14 23.20
C SER A 475 0.78 1.95 23.51
N ASP A 476 0.94 1.01 22.57
CA ASP A 476 1.60 -0.26 22.85
C ASP A 476 3.11 -0.21 22.63
N ILE A 477 3.59 0.57 21.64
CA ILE A 477 5.02 0.64 21.32
C ILE A 477 5.69 1.84 21.99
N GLU A 478 5.07 3.03 21.93
CA GLU A 478 5.61 4.21 22.62
C GLU A 478 5.18 4.31 24.09
N GLN A 479 4.32 3.42 24.56
CA GLN A 479 3.85 3.30 25.94
C GLN A 479 3.13 4.55 26.46
N GLN A 480 2.45 5.29 25.55
CA GLN A 480 1.70 6.50 25.91
C GLN A 480 0.23 6.18 26.16
N ARG A 481 -0.35 6.80 27.19
CA ARG A 481 -1.76 6.68 27.53
C ARG A 481 -2.30 5.24 27.55
N ARG A 482 -1.53 4.32 28.11
CA ARG A 482 -1.95 2.93 28.35
C ARG A 482 -3.09 2.79 29.37
N ASP A 483 -3.40 3.87 30.05
CA ASP A 483 -4.56 4.01 30.93
C ASP A 483 -5.88 4.02 30.14
N VAL A 484 -5.86 4.42 28.87
CA VAL A 484 -7.06 4.46 28.01
C VAL A 484 -7.40 3.07 27.50
N VAL A 485 -8.64 2.65 27.74
CA VAL A 485 -9.19 1.39 27.25
C VAL A 485 -9.70 1.59 25.82
N ALA A 486 -8.87 1.35 24.81
CA ALA A 486 -9.25 1.52 23.41
C ALA A 486 -9.78 0.22 22.82
N ILE A 487 -11.00 0.24 22.30
CA ILE A 487 -11.69 -0.92 21.72
C ILE A 487 -12.14 -0.60 20.29
N ASP A 488 -11.65 -1.36 19.32
CA ASP A 488 -12.21 -1.40 17.97
C ASP A 488 -13.42 -2.34 17.95
N VAL A 489 -14.61 -1.77 17.76
CA VAL A 489 -15.88 -2.51 17.79
C VAL A 489 -15.99 -3.50 16.63
N ASN A 490 -15.35 -3.22 15.47
CA ASN A 490 -15.29 -4.17 14.37
C ASN A 490 -14.49 -5.43 14.74
N GLN A 491 -13.41 -5.26 15.52
CA GLN A 491 -12.58 -6.39 15.97
C GLN A 491 -13.29 -7.24 17.04
N LEU A 492 -14.28 -6.71 17.76
CA LEU A 492 -15.11 -7.51 18.68
C LEU A 492 -15.89 -8.63 17.97
N ARG A 493 -15.97 -8.59 16.64
CA ARG A 493 -16.55 -9.67 15.81
C ARG A 493 -15.52 -10.76 15.45
N ARG A 494 -14.36 -10.77 16.12
CA ARG A 494 -13.26 -11.72 15.94
C ARG A 494 -12.85 -12.34 17.26
N SER A 495 -12.93 -13.66 17.37
CA SER A 495 -12.68 -14.35 18.65
C SER A 495 -11.24 -14.16 19.18
N TRP A 496 -10.26 -14.02 18.30
CA TRP A 496 -8.85 -13.78 18.66
C TRP A 496 -8.63 -12.42 19.36
N TYR A 497 -9.48 -11.42 19.07
CA TYR A 497 -9.35 -10.08 19.64
C TYR A 497 -9.62 -10.07 21.15
N PHE A 498 -10.45 -10.97 21.64
CA PHE A 498 -10.69 -11.13 23.07
C PHE A 498 -9.45 -11.61 23.84
N ASP A 499 -8.55 -12.37 23.20
CA ASP A 499 -7.28 -12.75 23.81
C ASP A 499 -6.35 -11.52 23.96
N TYR A 500 -6.38 -10.57 23.01
CA TYR A 500 -5.71 -9.29 23.13
C TYR A 500 -6.32 -8.45 24.26
N LEU A 501 -7.64 -8.29 24.32
CA LEU A 501 -8.33 -7.50 25.35
C LEU A 501 -8.09 -8.08 26.75
N ASN A 502 -8.15 -9.39 26.93
CA ASN A 502 -7.86 -10.04 28.21
C ASN A 502 -6.43 -9.79 28.72
N ARG A 503 -5.48 -9.65 27.84
CA ARG A 503 -4.07 -9.35 28.22
C ARG A 503 -3.85 -7.87 28.50
N THR A 504 -4.48 -7.02 27.70
CA THR A 504 -4.27 -5.56 27.75
C THR A 504 -5.15 -4.91 28.82
N TYR A 505 -6.40 -5.35 28.96
CA TYR A 505 -7.42 -4.79 29.86
C TYR A 505 -8.10 -5.87 30.72
N PRO A 506 -7.34 -6.64 31.53
CA PRO A 506 -7.87 -7.81 32.27
C PRO A 506 -9.02 -7.46 33.20
N GLU A 507 -8.96 -6.32 33.88
CA GLU A 507 -10.01 -5.88 34.82
C GLU A 507 -11.32 -5.56 34.12
N VAL A 508 -11.26 -4.96 32.92
CA VAL A 508 -12.45 -4.67 32.11
C VAL A 508 -13.10 -5.98 31.64
N MET A 509 -12.28 -6.92 31.20
CA MET A 509 -12.77 -8.21 30.70
C MET A 509 -13.37 -9.06 31.81
N GLU A 510 -12.74 -9.11 32.98
CA GLU A 510 -13.28 -9.86 34.12
C GLU A 510 -14.59 -9.26 34.62
N ARG A 511 -14.71 -7.93 34.69
CA ARG A 511 -15.96 -7.24 35.10
C ARG A 511 -17.15 -7.55 34.18
N ASN A 512 -16.87 -7.86 32.89
CA ASN A 512 -17.88 -8.10 31.88
C ASN A 512 -17.99 -9.59 31.46
N ARG A 513 -17.37 -10.50 32.21
CA ARG A 513 -17.26 -11.92 31.88
C ARG A 513 -18.60 -12.56 31.55
N ASP A 514 -19.64 -12.23 32.32
CA ASP A 514 -20.97 -12.85 32.19
C ASP A 514 -21.67 -12.55 30.86
N THR A 515 -21.33 -11.43 30.19
CA THR A 515 -21.86 -11.07 28.87
C THR A 515 -20.88 -11.43 27.75
N VAL A 516 -19.59 -11.32 28.02
CA VAL A 516 -18.52 -11.66 27.04
C VAL A 516 -18.47 -13.15 26.75
N ALA A 517 -18.50 -14.01 27.78
CA ALA A 517 -18.34 -15.45 27.59
C ALA A 517 -19.42 -16.08 26.70
N PRO A 518 -20.75 -15.81 26.89
CA PRO A 518 -21.78 -16.33 26.01
C PRO A 518 -21.67 -15.83 24.57
N PHE A 519 -21.30 -14.54 24.37
CA PHE A 519 -21.10 -14.00 23.03
C PHE A 519 -19.90 -14.67 22.35
N LEU A 520 -18.77 -14.84 23.04
CA LEU A 520 -17.56 -15.46 22.50
C LEU A 520 -17.80 -16.94 22.13
N GLU A 521 -18.67 -17.66 22.84
CA GLU A 521 -19.06 -19.02 22.49
C GLU A 521 -19.80 -19.06 21.14
N ASP A 522 -20.81 -18.19 20.97
CA ASP A 522 -21.54 -18.07 19.69
C ASP A 522 -20.63 -17.60 18.58
N LEU A 523 -19.74 -16.62 18.84
CA LEU A 523 -18.80 -16.11 17.86
C LEU A 523 -17.84 -17.20 17.34
N LYS A 524 -17.29 -18.03 18.23
CA LYS A 524 -16.43 -19.16 17.83
C LYS A 524 -17.20 -20.20 17.02
N SER A 525 -18.48 -20.40 17.32
CA SER A 525 -19.35 -21.30 16.56
C SER A 525 -19.68 -20.73 15.18
N TRP A 526 -19.96 -19.43 15.09
CA TRP A 526 -20.17 -18.71 13.84
C TRP A 526 -18.92 -18.70 12.96
N GLU A 527 -17.73 -18.48 13.51
CA GLU A 527 -16.47 -18.50 12.75
C GLU A 527 -16.24 -19.86 12.06
N LYS A 528 -16.66 -20.96 12.70
CA LYS A 528 -16.57 -22.30 12.13
C LYS A 528 -17.58 -22.55 11.02
N ASP A 529 -18.83 -22.17 11.25
CA ASP A 529 -19.94 -22.39 10.31
C ASP A 529 -20.84 -21.15 10.20
N PRO A 530 -20.42 -20.13 9.42
CA PRO A 530 -21.23 -18.93 9.19
C PRO A 530 -22.56 -19.23 8.48
N GLU A 531 -22.59 -20.28 7.63
CA GLU A 531 -23.81 -20.64 6.90
C GLU A 531 -24.95 -21.12 7.81
N ALA A 532 -24.61 -21.84 8.90
CA ALA A 532 -25.61 -22.24 9.88
C ALA A 532 -26.33 -21.03 10.48
N TYR A 533 -25.62 -19.94 10.75
CA TYR A 533 -26.19 -18.70 11.29
C TYR A 533 -26.99 -17.94 10.21
N THR A 534 -26.52 -17.91 8.98
CA THR A 534 -27.25 -17.26 7.87
C THR A 534 -28.56 -17.97 7.55
N LYS A 535 -28.59 -19.30 7.65
CA LYS A 535 -29.76 -20.13 7.36
C LYS A 535 -30.74 -20.23 8.53
N ASN A 536 -30.30 -19.91 9.77
CA ASN A 536 -31.11 -20.02 11.01
C ASN A 536 -31.29 -18.64 11.66
N SER A 537 -32.45 -18.03 11.45
CA SER A 537 -32.78 -16.71 11.98
C SER A 537 -32.69 -16.62 13.52
N THR A 538 -32.96 -17.72 14.24
CA THR A 538 -32.85 -17.78 15.71
C THR A 538 -31.39 -17.69 16.16
N LEU A 539 -30.46 -18.39 15.48
CA LEU A 539 -29.03 -18.29 15.77
C LEU A 539 -28.48 -16.89 15.42
N SER A 540 -28.89 -16.34 14.28
CA SER A 540 -28.52 -14.98 13.88
C SER A 540 -29.00 -13.95 14.90
N ALA A 541 -30.27 -13.97 15.28
CA ALA A 541 -30.83 -13.06 16.26
C ALA A 541 -30.18 -13.22 17.67
N ARG A 542 -29.77 -14.43 18.02
CA ARG A 542 -29.13 -14.71 19.33
C ARG A 542 -27.71 -14.10 19.37
N ILE A 543 -26.90 -14.30 18.35
CA ILE A 543 -25.55 -13.73 18.33
C ILE A 543 -25.60 -12.20 18.30
N ASP A 544 -26.52 -11.60 17.55
CA ASP A 544 -26.74 -10.16 17.52
C ASP A 544 -27.22 -9.59 18.85
N SER A 545 -28.11 -10.29 19.54
CA SER A 545 -28.53 -9.89 20.88
C SER A 545 -27.39 -9.95 21.87
N ARG A 546 -26.63 -11.06 21.90
CA ARG A 546 -25.47 -11.21 22.79
C ARG A 546 -24.37 -10.16 22.51
N PHE A 547 -24.18 -9.79 21.25
CA PHE A 547 -23.26 -8.71 20.87
C PHE A 547 -23.70 -7.36 21.45
N ARG A 548 -25.01 -7.02 21.33
CA ARG A 548 -25.56 -5.80 21.90
C ARG A 548 -25.45 -5.79 23.43
N ASP A 549 -25.84 -6.90 24.06
CA ASP A 549 -25.82 -7.04 25.53
C ASP A 549 -24.38 -6.91 26.07
N MET A 550 -23.42 -7.46 25.38
CA MET A 550 -21.98 -7.34 25.70
C MET A 550 -21.51 -5.89 25.63
N ILE A 551 -21.80 -5.16 24.52
CA ILE A 551 -21.37 -3.77 24.39
C ILE A 551 -22.08 -2.89 25.42
N LEU A 552 -23.38 -3.12 25.65
CA LEU A 552 -24.14 -2.40 26.67
C LEU A 552 -23.53 -2.60 28.05
N ALA A 553 -23.13 -3.83 28.40
CA ALA A 553 -22.47 -4.14 29.66
C ALA A 553 -21.10 -3.47 29.76
N LEU A 554 -20.27 -3.54 28.70
CA LEU A 554 -18.96 -2.88 28.65
C LEU A 554 -19.09 -1.40 28.96
N VAL A 555 -20.02 -0.69 28.32
CA VAL A 555 -20.26 0.74 28.53
C VAL A 555 -20.85 1.00 29.93
N SER A 556 -21.92 0.30 30.32
CA SER A 556 -22.62 0.55 31.56
C SER A 556 -21.80 0.23 32.81
N ASN A 557 -20.93 -0.77 32.74
CA ASN A 557 -20.02 -1.08 33.84
C ASN A 557 -18.82 -0.12 33.89
N GLN A 558 -18.29 0.31 32.72
CA GLN A 558 -17.19 1.24 32.69
C GLN A 558 -17.58 2.65 33.16
N ILE A 559 -18.74 3.16 32.75
CA ILE A 559 -19.19 4.52 33.08
C ILE A 559 -19.34 4.76 34.58
N ARG A 560 -19.45 3.69 35.37
CA ARG A 560 -19.51 3.75 36.86
C ARG A 560 -18.14 4.05 37.47
N THR A 561 -17.06 3.81 36.75
CA THR A 561 -15.69 3.91 37.27
C THR A 561 -14.88 4.97 36.54
N ALA A 562 -15.10 5.15 35.24
CA ALA A 562 -14.42 6.14 34.42
C ALA A 562 -15.28 6.48 33.18
N PRO A 563 -15.08 7.65 32.57
CA PRO A 563 -15.85 8.06 31.40
C PRO A 563 -15.71 7.12 30.19
N VAL A 564 -16.77 7.06 29.40
CA VAL A 564 -16.79 6.32 28.13
C VAL A 564 -17.00 7.29 26.98
N TYR A 565 -16.18 7.11 25.94
CA TYR A 565 -16.15 7.94 24.75
C TYR A 565 -16.39 7.10 23.50
N ILE A 566 -16.95 7.73 22.48
CA ILE A 566 -17.13 7.14 21.15
C ILE A 566 -16.62 8.09 20.08
N THR A 567 -16.13 7.56 18.99
CA THR A 567 -15.69 8.33 17.82
C THR A 567 -16.86 8.79 16.95
N ASN A 568 -16.65 9.83 16.14
CA ASN A 568 -17.69 10.44 15.33
C ASN A 568 -18.26 9.51 14.24
N ASP A 569 -17.50 8.55 13.75
CA ASP A 569 -17.93 7.55 12.77
C ASP A 569 -19.10 6.69 13.29
N ILE A 570 -19.08 6.32 14.57
CA ILE A 570 -20.18 5.60 15.24
C ILE A 570 -21.47 6.43 15.18
N ILE A 571 -21.39 7.72 15.46
CA ILE A 571 -22.56 8.62 15.43
C ILE A 571 -23.06 8.87 14.00
N THR A 572 -22.15 8.92 13.04
CA THR A 572 -22.52 9.04 11.63
C THR A 572 -23.33 7.83 11.17
N ILE A 573 -22.90 6.62 11.51
CA ILE A 573 -23.63 5.38 11.21
C ILE A 573 -24.98 5.36 11.92
N TYR A 574 -25.02 5.71 13.19
CA TYR A 574 -26.28 5.81 13.95
C TYR A 574 -27.28 6.77 13.30
N SER A 575 -26.82 7.96 12.93
CA SER A 575 -27.69 8.99 12.31
C SER A 575 -28.23 8.51 10.95
N PHE A 576 -27.42 7.81 10.17
CA PHE A 576 -27.82 7.23 8.89
C PHE A 576 -28.89 6.14 9.08
N ILE A 577 -28.70 5.24 10.03
CA ILE A 577 -29.67 4.18 10.34
C ILE A 577 -30.99 4.78 10.84
N ALA A 578 -30.94 5.75 11.75
CA ALA A 578 -32.12 6.43 12.27
C ALA A 578 -32.90 7.17 11.17
N GLU A 579 -32.22 7.71 10.18
CA GLU A 579 -32.87 8.35 9.03
C GLU A 579 -33.53 7.34 8.09
N ILE A 580 -32.89 6.19 7.81
CA ILE A 580 -33.50 5.11 7.03
C ILE A 580 -34.76 4.60 7.73
N GLN A 581 -34.73 4.38 9.04
CA GLN A 581 -35.88 3.92 9.81
C GLN A 581 -37.03 4.95 9.80
N ARG A 582 -36.70 6.24 9.81
CA ARG A 582 -37.73 7.31 9.68
C ARG A 582 -38.40 7.31 8.31
N ARG A 583 -37.64 7.10 7.24
CA ARG A 583 -38.14 7.13 5.84
C ARG A 583 -38.92 5.87 5.46
N ASN A 584 -38.51 4.73 5.96
CA ASN A 584 -39.05 3.42 5.62
C ASN A 584 -39.59 2.69 6.87
N LYS A 585 -40.80 3.05 7.31
CA LYS A 585 -41.46 2.37 8.41
C LYS A 585 -41.69 0.86 8.18
N ASP A 586 -41.71 0.42 6.93
CA ASP A 586 -41.98 -0.96 6.49
C ASP A 586 -40.76 -1.66 5.83
N ALA A 587 -39.65 -0.99 5.60
CA ALA A 587 -38.46 -1.66 5.11
C ALA A 587 -37.79 -2.39 6.28
N GLN A 588 -37.96 -3.70 6.30
CA GLN A 588 -37.03 -4.56 7.03
C GLN A 588 -35.63 -4.20 6.55
N ALA A 589 -34.90 -3.49 7.39
CA ALA A 589 -33.52 -3.10 7.15
C ALA A 589 -32.61 -4.34 7.19
N SER A 590 -32.81 -5.26 6.25
CA SER A 590 -32.23 -6.61 6.29
C SER A 590 -30.72 -6.66 5.99
N ALA A 591 -30.13 -5.63 5.39
CA ALA A 591 -28.71 -5.63 5.05
C ALA A 591 -27.84 -4.73 5.96
N TYR A 592 -28.41 -3.69 6.58
CA TYR A 592 -27.67 -2.74 7.42
C TYR A 592 -27.90 -2.95 8.93
N HIS A 593 -28.76 -3.89 9.32
CA HIS A 593 -29.06 -4.18 10.73
C HIS A 593 -27.88 -4.71 11.53
N GLN A 594 -26.87 -5.26 10.87
CA GLN A 594 -25.76 -5.91 11.60
C GLN A 594 -24.73 -4.92 12.17
N ASP A 595 -24.49 -3.74 11.55
CA ASP A 595 -23.34 -2.93 11.91
C ASP A 595 -23.59 -1.74 12.86
N GLY A 596 -24.81 -1.30 13.07
CA GLY A 596 -25.09 -0.11 13.90
C GLY A 596 -26.21 -0.24 14.95
N SER A 597 -26.96 -1.34 14.97
CA SER A 597 -28.11 -1.48 15.91
C SER A 597 -27.70 -1.53 17.39
N TRP A 598 -26.46 -1.85 17.68
CA TRP A 598 -25.92 -1.93 19.04
C TRP A 598 -25.79 -0.56 19.73
N ILE A 599 -25.63 0.53 18.95
CA ILE A 599 -25.46 1.88 19.52
C ILE A 599 -26.79 2.52 19.95
N MET A 600 -27.92 2.11 19.35
CA MET A 600 -29.21 2.74 19.62
C MET A 600 -29.61 2.70 21.10
N PRO A 601 -29.55 1.56 21.80
CA PRO A 601 -29.86 1.52 23.22
C PRO A 601 -28.96 2.44 24.07
N LEU A 602 -27.69 2.60 23.69
CA LEU A 602 -26.78 3.48 24.39
C LEU A 602 -27.15 4.96 24.18
N CYS A 603 -27.54 5.36 23.00
CA CYS A 603 -28.00 6.72 22.71
C CYS A 603 -29.33 7.05 23.36
N ASP A 604 -30.20 6.05 23.65
CA ASP A 604 -31.44 6.22 24.42
C ASP A 604 -31.16 6.38 25.91
N MET A 605 -30.16 5.67 26.45
CA MET A 605 -29.82 5.66 27.87
C MET A 605 -28.92 6.84 28.28
N TYR A 606 -28.05 7.30 27.41
CA TYR A 606 -27.03 8.30 27.72
C TYR A 606 -27.12 9.52 26.81
N THR A 607 -26.82 10.69 27.37
CA THR A 607 -26.66 11.91 26.60
C THR A 607 -25.25 11.96 26.00
N LEU A 608 -25.15 12.39 24.72
CA LEU A 608 -23.89 12.56 24.04
C LEU A 608 -23.38 13.99 24.17
N VAL A 609 -22.23 14.17 24.81
CA VAL A 609 -21.55 15.48 24.97
C VAL A 609 -20.34 15.51 24.05
N PRO A 610 -20.26 16.44 23.07
CA PRO A 610 -19.08 16.58 22.23
C PRO A 610 -17.86 17.01 23.06
N GLN A 611 -16.77 16.27 22.96
CA GLN A 611 -15.53 16.52 23.69
C GLN A 611 -14.34 16.46 22.72
N GLY A 612 -13.84 17.59 22.25
CA GLY A 612 -12.79 17.63 21.24
C GLY A 612 -13.17 16.84 19.96
N LEU A 613 -12.48 15.73 19.70
CA LEU A 613 -12.73 14.87 18.54
C LEU A 613 -13.57 13.62 18.85
N VAL A 614 -14.17 13.51 20.05
CA VAL A 614 -14.98 12.37 20.49
C VAL A 614 -16.29 12.84 21.11
N PHE A 615 -17.24 11.93 21.30
CA PHE A 615 -18.40 12.14 22.16
C PHE A 615 -18.23 11.38 23.48
N GLN A 616 -18.57 12.02 24.60
CA GLN A 616 -18.64 11.40 25.90
C GLN A 616 -20.07 10.99 26.20
N PHE A 617 -20.29 9.79 26.70
CA PHE A 617 -21.57 9.40 27.31
C PHE A 617 -21.74 10.06 28.66
N SER A 618 -22.87 10.73 28.88
CA SER A 618 -23.29 11.31 30.15
C SER A 618 -24.55 10.62 30.67
N THR A 619 -24.57 10.31 31.96
CA THR A 619 -25.72 9.72 32.68
C THR A 619 -26.82 10.72 33.01
N ASP A 620 -26.48 12.00 33.03
CA ASP A 620 -27.43 13.09 33.24
C ASP A 620 -27.76 13.81 31.93
N ARG A 621 -28.88 14.54 31.94
CA ARG A 621 -29.32 15.37 30.80
C ARG A 621 -29.02 16.86 31.00
N GLU A 622 -28.30 17.20 32.03
CA GLU A 622 -27.93 18.58 32.29
C GLU A 622 -26.87 19.05 31.32
N PHE A 623 -26.84 20.33 31.09
CA PHE A 623 -25.79 20.93 30.25
C PHE A 623 -24.42 20.69 30.88
N ARG A 624 -23.52 20.12 30.08
CA ARG A 624 -22.09 20.03 30.37
C ARG A 624 -21.34 20.85 29.36
N GLU A 625 -20.42 21.69 29.84
CA GLU A 625 -19.57 22.49 28.95
C GLU A 625 -18.72 21.55 28.08
N PRO A 626 -18.84 21.62 26.74
CA PRO A 626 -18.03 20.77 25.86
C PRO A 626 -16.57 21.21 25.88
N ALA A 627 -15.65 20.26 26.06
CA ALA A 627 -14.22 20.56 26.03
C ALA A 627 -13.79 21.12 24.67
N ARG A 628 -12.94 22.14 24.72
CA ARG A 628 -12.33 22.79 23.56
C ARG A 628 -10.81 22.71 23.67
N PRO A 629 -10.20 21.52 23.47
CA PRO A 629 -8.76 21.39 23.53
C PRO A 629 -8.10 22.15 22.37
N ALA A 630 -6.86 22.61 22.57
CA ALA A 630 -6.03 23.11 21.50
C ALA A 630 -5.61 21.94 20.62
N LEU A 631 -6.26 21.78 19.49
CA LEU A 631 -6.00 20.67 18.58
C LEU A 631 -4.70 20.89 17.80
N LEU A 632 -3.90 19.84 17.69
CA LEU A 632 -2.75 19.78 16.79
C LEU A 632 -3.30 19.58 15.36
N THR A 633 -3.01 20.55 14.49
CA THR A 633 -3.53 20.54 13.09
C THR A 633 -2.40 20.82 12.09
N ARG A 634 -1.18 20.39 12.42
CA ARG A 634 0.00 20.57 11.58
C ARG A 634 -0.21 20.00 10.19
N GLY A 635 -0.05 20.84 9.15
CA GLY A 635 -0.26 20.44 7.77
C GLY A 635 -1.72 20.44 7.32
N LEU A 636 -2.69 20.36 8.25
CA LEU A 636 -4.11 20.31 7.95
C LEU A 636 -4.74 21.71 7.82
N ALA A 637 -4.62 22.53 8.90
CA ALA A 637 -5.23 23.85 8.93
C ALA A 637 -4.35 24.94 8.29
N ASP A 638 -3.03 24.78 8.31
CA ASP A 638 -2.06 25.75 7.77
C ASP A 638 -1.87 25.63 6.23
N GLY A 639 -2.49 24.64 5.60
CA GLY A 639 -2.43 24.40 4.15
C GLY A 639 -1.04 24.02 3.63
N THR A 640 -0.08 23.69 4.52
CA THR A 640 1.27 23.28 4.12
C THR A 640 1.28 21.90 3.47
N MET A 641 0.34 21.03 3.83
CA MET A 641 0.09 19.77 3.16
C MET A 641 -1.16 19.88 2.26
N ARG A 642 -1.12 19.20 1.14
CA ARG A 642 -2.26 19.11 0.21
C ARG A 642 -2.60 17.65 0.00
N PHE A 643 -3.88 17.37 0.15
CA PHE A 643 -4.47 16.05 -0.01
C PHE A 643 -5.33 16.03 -1.27
N GLU A 644 -5.28 14.92 -1.98
CA GLU A 644 -6.18 14.68 -3.11
C GLU A 644 -7.56 14.25 -2.60
N GLU A 645 -8.55 14.27 -3.50
CA GLU A 645 -9.93 13.94 -3.13
C GLU A 645 -10.11 12.51 -2.59
N ASP A 646 -9.24 11.59 -3.02
CA ASP A 646 -9.21 10.19 -2.61
C ASP A 646 -8.24 9.88 -1.46
N ASP A 647 -7.53 10.89 -0.95
CA ASP A 647 -6.65 10.72 0.21
C ASP A 647 -7.47 10.44 1.48
N VAL A 648 -7.03 9.47 2.27
CA VAL A 648 -7.67 9.07 3.54
C VAL A 648 -7.83 10.26 4.50
N VAL A 649 -6.89 11.21 4.48
CA VAL A 649 -6.99 12.42 5.31
C VAL A 649 -8.19 13.26 4.88
N LYS A 650 -8.39 13.45 3.58
CA LYS A 650 -9.50 14.26 3.06
C LYS A 650 -10.85 13.55 3.19
N GLN A 651 -10.88 12.23 2.98
CA GLN A 651 -12.12 11.46 3.02
C GLN A 651 -12.61 11.11 4.43
N LYS A 652 -11.67 10.85 5.37
CA LYS A 652 -12.02 10.34 6.69
C LYS A 652 -11.60 11.27 7.83
N VAL A 653 -10.37 11.77 7.82
CA VAL A 653 -9.82 12.49 8.97
C VAL A 653 -10.32 13.93 9.06
N LEU A 654 -10.19 14.72 7.98
CA LEU A 654 -10.67 16.10 7.93
C LEU A 654 -12.17 16.23 8.25
N PRO A 655 -13.07 15.35 7.71
CA PRO A 655 -14.47 15.38 8.09
C PRO A 655 -14.74 15.17 9.58
N VAL A 656 -13.89 14.42 10.30
CA VAL A 656 -14.03 14.27 11.76
C VAL A 656 -13.74 15.60 12.47
N TYR A 657 -12.63 16.28 12.14
CA TYR A 657 -12.33 17.59 12.72
C TYR A 657 -13.46 18.59 12.51
N LEU A 658 -13.88 18.75 11.26
CA LEU A 658 -14.95 19.68 10.89
C LEU A 658 -16.31 19.28 11.47
N GLY A 659 -16.63 17.99 11.40
CA GLY A 659 -17.87 17.43 11.92
C GLY A 659 -18.00 17.60 13.43
N MET A 660 -16.92 17.40 14.18
CA MET A 660 -16.93 17.58 15.63
C MET A 660 -17.07 19.05 16.06
N MET A 661 -16.49 20.00 15.30
CA MET A 661 -16.72 21.41 15.52
C MET A 661 -18.23 21.77 15.30
N VAL A 662 -18.82 21.25 14.23
CA VAL A 662 -20.26 21.45 13.96
C VAL A 662 -21.14 20.77 15.02
N ASN A 663 -20.81 19.56 15.44
CA ASN A 663 -21.55 18.85 16.48
C ASN A 663 -21.48 19.58 17.83
N ARG A 664 -20.32 20.18 18.18
CA ARG A 664 -20.19 21.07 19.35
C ARG A 664 -21.09 22.27 19.21
N GLY A 665 -21.13 22.93 18.06
CA GLY A 665 -22.01 24.06 17.79
C GLY A 665 -23.48 23.70 17.91
N ARG A 666 -23.92 22.54 17.38
CA ARG A 666 -25.28 22.05 17.47
C ARG A 666 -25.71 21.74 18.91
N TYR A 667 -24.80 21.11 19.68
CA TYR A 667 -25.01 20.83 21.09
C TYR A 667 -25.17 22.14 21.89
N LEU A 668 -24.31 23.13 21.69
CA LEU A 668 -24.39 24.46 22.32
C LEU A 668 -25.71 25.19 21.94
N MET A 669 -26.12 25.13 20.66
CA MET A 669 -27.40 25.70 20.21
C MET A 669 -28.60 25.04 20.92
N ALA A 670 -28.60 23.73 21.06
CA ALA A 670 -29.66 23.00 21.75
C ALA A 670 -29.81 23.39 23.23
N HIS A 671 -28.72 23.92 23.84
CA HIS A 671 -28.70 24.40 25.22
C HIS A 671 -28.72 25.93 25.34
N GLY A 672 -29.10 26.65 24.29
CA GLY A 672 -29.24 28.12 24.30
C GLY A 672 -27.94 28.92 24.28
N ARG A 673 -26.79 28.27 24.08
CA ARG A 673 -25.46 28.90 24.03
C ARG A 673 -25.14 29.38 22.61
N ARG A 674 -25.94 30.34 22.11
CA ARG A 674 -25.93 30.77 20.73
C ARG A 674 -24.58 31.32 20.25
N GLU A 675 -23.97 32.23 21.03
CA GLU A 675 -22.70 32.87 20.61
C GLU A 675 -21.56 31.86 20.48
N GLN A 676 -21.45 30.96 21.47
CA GLN A 676 -20.47 29.87 21.44
C GLN A 676 -20.72 28.89 20.27
N ALA A 677 -22.00 28.66 19.92
CA ALA A 677 -22.35 27.83 18.77
C ALA A 677 -21.90 28.44 17.45
N ILE A 678 -22.15 29.74 17.25
CA ILE A 678 -21.69 30.47 16.07
C ILE A 678 -20.16 30.45 15.95
N GLU A 679 -19.46 30.60 17.07
CA GLU A 679 -17.99 30.47 17.12
C GLU A 679 -17.54 29.10 16.64
N ALA A 680 -18.15 28.02 17.13
CA ALA A 680 -17.83 26.66 16.73
C ALA A 680 -18.07 26.39 15.23
N PHE A 681 -19.15 26.91 14.65
CA PHE A 681 -19.41 26.80 13.20
C PHE A 681 -18.38 27.58 12.39
N ASN A 682 -17.99 28.77 12.85
CA ASN A 682 -16.97 29.58 12.19
C ASN A 682 -15.57 28.95 12.27
N GLU A 683 -15.21 28.24 13.33
CA GLU A 683 -13.97 27.47 13.42
C GLU A 683 -13.89 26.43 12.31
N ALA A 684 -14.98 25.69 12.06
CA ALA A 684 -15.02 24.73 10.95
C ALA A 684 -14.82 25.40 9.60
N LEU A 685 -15.45 26.58 9.39
CA LEU A 685 -15.33 27.35 8.15
C LEU A 685 -13.97 28.05 7.97
N GLN A 686 -13.20 28.25 9.03
CA GLN A 686 -11.82 28.74 8.93
C GLN A 686 -10.91 27.65 8.31
N ILE A 687 -11.19 26.38 8.57
CA ILE A 687 -10.43 25.24 8.01
C ILE A 687 -10.91 24.95 6.58
N ASP A 688 -12.23 24.82 6.40
CA ASP A 688 -12.86 24.60 5.08
C ASP A 688 -14.04 25.54 4.87
N PRO A 689 -13.86 26.67 4.13
CA PRO A 689 -14.93 27.63 3.85
C PRO A 689 -16.13 27.05 3.08
N GLN A 690 -15.97 25.88 2.45
CA GLN A 690 -17.02 25.22 1.68
C GLN A 690 -17.72 24.10 2.45
N PHE A 691 -17.39 23.91 3.73
CA PHE A 691 -17.97 22.83 4.52
C PHE A 691 -19.47 23.05 4.76
N GLU A 692 -20.28 22.39 3.94
CA GLU A 692 -21.72 22.59 3.87
C GLU A 692 -22.46 22.38 5.21
N PRO A 693 -22.13 21.39 6.07
CA PRO A 693 -22.80 21.24 7.36
C PRO A 693 -22.64 22.44 8.30
N ALA A 694 -21.51 23.14 8.28
CA ALA A 694 -21.29 24.35 9.08
C ALA A 694 -22.09 25.53 8.52
N ARG A 695 -22.08 25.71 7.19
CA ARG A 695 -22.86 26.77 6.50
C ARG A 695 -24.35 26.61 6.77
N GLN A 696 -24.90 25.41 6.61
CA GLN A 696 -26.31 25.13 6.90
C GLN A 696 -26.67 25.38 8.37
N SER A 697 -25.79 24.98 9.30
CA SER A 697 -26.00 25.21 10.72
C SER A 697 -26.05 26.71 11.06
N LEU A 698 -25.20 27.52 10.45
CA LEU A 698 -25.23 29.00 10.60
C LEU A 698 -26.51 29.61 10.06
N PHE A 699 -27.04 29.14 8.92
CA PHE A 699 -28.33 29.62 8.36
C PHE A 699 -29.49 29.29 9.27
N GLN A 700 -29.44 28.20 10.01
CA GLN A 700 -30.50 27.78 10.95
C GLN A 700 -30.45 28.54 12.28
N VAL A 701 -29.43 29.33 12.54
CA VAL A 701 -29.33 30.17 13.75
C VAL A 701 -30.40 31.25 13.66
N PRO A 702 -31.40 31.32 14.56
CA PRO A 702 -32.43 32.37 14.53
C PRO A 702 -31.77 33.75 14.56
N GLN A 703 -32.08 34.63 13.63
CA GLN A 703 -31.59 36.02 13.75
C GLN A 703 -32.18 36.67 15.01
N ALA A 704 -31.35 37.33 15.81
CA ALA A 704 -31.84 38.07 16.95
C ALA A 704 -32.82 39.11 16.42
N ALA A 705 -34.05 39.14 16.94
CA ALA A 705 -34.96 40.22 16.67
C ALA A 705 -34.24 41.56 16.95
N PRO A 706 -34.26 42.52 16.05
CA PRO A 706 -33.68 43.84 16.32
C PRO A 706 -34.28 44.39 17.61
N ARG A 707 -33.44 44.76 18.56
CA ARG A 707 -33.86 45.41 19.83
C ARG A 707 -34.39 46.78 19.56
#